data_a84b81bbc51a2ae79c2926f2881e896a
#
_entry.id   a84b81bbc51a2ae79c2926f2881e896a
#
_cell.length_a   1.000
_cell.length_b   1.000
_cell.length_c   1.000
_cell.angle_alpha   90.00
_cell.angle_beta   90.00
_cell.angle_gamma   90.00
#
_symmetry.space_group_name_H-M   'P 1'
#
loop_
_entity.id
_entity.type
_entity.pdbx_description
1 polymer ?
#
loop_
_entity_poly.entity_id
_entity_poly.type
_entity_poly.pdbx_seq_one_letter_code
_entity_poly.pdbx_strand_id
1 'polypeptide(L)'
;MTERVKKLMEMTYGGMPQLESDRAVLITESYKQTENCPIEMRRALALKHILENLPVTIRENELIVGANTKCPRSSQVFPEFSVEWIEEELDTMEHRAADPFHVSEEDKKILRSIFPYWKGKTVSDLALSYMADDTKLAMKHNVFTPGNYLYNGIGHVCVNYAKVLNCGMLGIIEEIEAALASLKKTDPDYNTRMIFLQSAKISLEAAIAFAGRYASQAENMARGCSDPVRRKELEVIAQNCRKVPANPATSFYEALQSFWFVQLIIQTESNGHSISPGRFDQYMYPFLKKDLEAGKITPDRAQELVDCVWVKLNEVSKCRDAFSAAGFAGYGLFQNLCVGGQTREGRDATNDMSFMCLEASYHTRLPQPSLSVRIWNGTPQDLLRKCVEVTQTGIGLPAYYNDEVIIPALINRGLSIYDAREYNLIGCVEPQKGGKTDGWHDAAFYNMCRPMEFVFTQGVDEGEQVGPKTMAITAMKSFEDFKEAYKEQLEYFIDRMVNADNAIDYAHMQRGSLPFLSTMIEDCIGRGKSAQCGGAVYNFTGPQGFGIANIGDGLLAIKKLVFEKHAFTLTDLKAAMDANFGKTEENASISGNPGAEAIVKTIVDQLTSQGKIVTDEQIAAMTKRVLASGTNAYSFGSSGMSASRASQIRKQIMECPKFGNDIDEADDMAREVAFMYTGYVEQFKNPRGGRYQAGLYPVSANVPLGGQSMATPDGRYAHAPIADGCSPVSGCDVNGPTAAANSVAKLDHAIASNGTLFNQKFHPSALAGESGIVAFTNYIRSYFDNKGSHVQFNVVDRKTLLDAQEHPEKYKTLVVRVAGYSALFTSLSKSLQDDIINRTEQALKF
;
A
#
# COMPACT_ATOMS: atom_id res chain seq x y z
N MET A 1 8.79 -27.20 3.10
CA MET A 1 8.20 -26.87 1.75
C MET A 1 8.23 -28.12 0.87
N THR A 2 7.11 -28.45 0.22
CA THR A 2 6.98 -29.61 -0.68
C THR A 2 7.43 -29.27 -2.10
N GLU A 3 7.68 -30.31 -2.92
CA GLU A 3 8.04 -30.13 -4.35
C GLU A 3 6.90 -29.50 -5.16
N ARG A 4 5.65 -29.76 -4.78
CA ARG A 4 4.46 -29.11 -5.32
C ARG A 4 4.54 -27.59 -5.19
N VAL A 5 4.79 -27.12 -3.97
CA VAL A 5 4.85 -25.68 -3.67
C VAL A 5 5.97 -25.00 -4.46
N LYS A 6 7.13 -25.64 -4.59
CA LYS A 6 8.23 -25.11 -5.44
C LYS A 6 7.80 -24.92 -6.89
N LYS A 7 7.16 -25.94 -7.49
CA LYS A 7 6.67 -25.87 -8.88
C LYS A 7 5.62 -24.78 -9.06
N LEU A 8 4.70 -24.60 -8.10
CA LEU A 8 3.73 -23.52 -8.12
C LEU A 8 4.40 -22.13 -8.06
N MET A 9 5.44 -21.98 -7.22
CA MET A 9 6.22 -20.74 -7.15
C MET A 9 6.97 -20.47 -8.46
N GLU A 10 7.64 -21.47 -9.02
CA GLU A 10 8.33 -21.37 -10.31
C GLU A 10 7.37 -20.96 -11.43
N MET A 11 6.18 -21.54 -11.48
CA MET A 11 5.14 -21.16 -12.42
C MET A 11 4.68 -19.71 -12.22
N THR A 12 4.47 -19.28 -10.97
CA THR A 12 3.97 -17.94 -10.63
C THR A 12 4.97 -16.86 -10.99
N TYR A 13 6.26 -17.11 -10.83
CA TYR A 13 7.33 -16.13 -11.08
C TYR A 13 8.11 -16.38 -12.37
N GLY A 14 7.70 -17.34 -13.19
CA GLY A 14 8.41 -17.77 -14.40
C GLY A 14 8.33 -16.84 -15.61
N GLY A 15 7.51 -15.79 -15.55
CA GLY A 15 7.30 -14.88 -16.68
C GLY A 15 7.07 -13.43 -16.25
N MET A 16 7.11 -12.52 -17.24
CA MET A 16 6.70 -11.13 -17.06
C MET A 16 5.18 -11.06 -16.87
N PRO A 17 4.69 -10.28 -15.90
CA PRO A 17 3.27 -10.04 -15.73
C PRO A 17 2.62 -9.45 -16.98
N GLN A 18 1.40 -9.87 -17.27
CA GLN A 18 0.65 -9.43 -18.45
C GLN A 18 -0.52 -8.54 -18.05
N LEU A 19 -0.89 -7.62 -18.94
CA LEU A 19 -2.11 -6.83 -18.81
C LEU A 19 -3.15 -7.43 -19.77
N GLU A 20 -4.23 -7.98 -19.21
CA GLU A 20 -5.26 -8.70 -19.94
C GLU A 20 -6.55 -7.86 -20.08
N SER A 21 -7.20 -7.92 -21.25
CA SER A 21 -8.37 -7.10 -21.59
C SER A 21 -9.72 -7.77 -21.30
N ASP A 22 -9.75 -9.07 -20.96
CA ASP A 22 -10.99 -9.84 -20.86
C ASP A 22 -12.04 -9.17 -19.96
N ARG A 23 -11.66 -8.76 -18.76
CA ARG A 23 -12.57 -8.10 -17.81
C ARG A 23 -13.09 -6.76 -18.37
N ALA A 24 -12.21 -5.99 -19.00
CA ALA A 24 -12.57 -4.68 -19.55
C ALA A 24 -13.62 -4.79 -20.66
N VAL A 25 -13.54 -5.83 -21.51
CA VAL A 25 -14.55 -6.14 -22.51
C VAL A 25 -15.88 -6.46 -21.83
N LEU A 26 -15.87 -7.42 -20.90
CA LEU A 26 -17.08 -7.91 -20.23
C LEU A 26 -17.82 -6.81 -19.46
N ILE A 27 -17.09 -5.98 -18.71
CA ILE A 27 -17.74 -4.86 -18.00
C ILE A 27 -18.32 -3.83 -18.98
N THR A 28 -17.64 -3.56 -20.09
CA THR A 28 -18.11 -2.62 -21.11
C THR A 28 -19.38 -3.12 -21.77
N GLU A 29 -19.47 -4.41 -22.09
CA GLU A 29 -20.68 -5.04 -22.63
C GLU A 29 -21.86 -4.90 -21.67
N SER A 30 -21.67 -5.25 -20.40
CA SER A 30 -22.69 -5.14 -19.37
C SER A 30 -23.15 -3.68 -19.18
N TYR A 31 -22.21 -2.73 -19.15
CA TYR A 31 -22.53 -1.32 -18.96
C TYR A 31 -23.32 -0.71 -20.11
N LYS A 32 -23.07 -1.12 -21.35
CA LYS A 32 -23.88 -0.72 -22.52
C LYS A 32 -25.31 -1.23 -22.44
N GLN A 33 -25.53 -2.41 -21.84
CA GLN A 33 -26.85 -3.01 -21.69
C GLN A 33 -27.64 -2.45 -20.51
N THR A 34 -26.95 -1.86 -19.52
CA THR A 34 -27.52 -1.45 -18.23
C THR A 34 -27.47 0.06 -18.01
N GLU A 35 -27.34 0.89 -19.05
CA GLU A 35 -27.20 2.35 -18.95
C GLU A 35 -28.33 3.03 -18.16
N ASN A 36 -29.56 2.47 -18.20
CA ASN A 36 -30.72 3.01 -17.48
C ASN A 36 -30.93 2.42 -16.07
N CYS A 37 -30.02 1.56 -15.60
CA CYS A 37 -30.10 0.98 -14.26
C CYS A 37 -29.40 1.87 -13.22
N PRO A 38 -29.87 1.84 -11.97
CA PRO A 38 -29.13 2.44 -10.85
C PRO A 38 -27.71 1.86 -10.74
N ILE A 39 -26.75 2.64 -10.25
CA ILE A 39 -25.34 2.25 -10.24
C ILE A 39 -25.07 0.95 -9.47
N GLU A 40 -25.73 0.74 -8.32
CA GLU A 40 -25.64 -0.48 -7.52
C GLU A 40 -25.99 -1.72 -8.37
N MET A 41 -27.10 -1.63 -9.11
CA MET A 41 -27.57 -2.71 -9.99
C MET A 41 -26.61 -2.91 -11.17
N ARG A 42 -26.11 -1.83 -11.78
CA ARG A 42 -25.12 -1.91 -12.86
C ARG A 42 -23.86 -2.64 -12.42
N ARG A 43 -23.34 -2.30 -11.22
CA ARG A 43 -22.14 -2.93 -10.64
C ARG A 43 -22.36 -4.44 -10.41
N ALA A 44 -23.51 -4.79 -9.83
CA ALA A 44 -23.85 -6.20 -9.59
C ALA A 44 -24.01 -7.02 -10.87
N LEU A 45 -24.71 -6.46 -11.86
CA LEU A 45 -24.91 -7.11 -13.16
C LEU A 45 -23.59 -7.22 -13.94
N ALA A 46 -22.71 -6.23 -13.83
CA ALA A 46 -21.38 -6.28 -14.41
C ALA A 46 -20.52 -7.37 -13.78
N LEU A 47 -20.49 -7.45 -12.43
CA LEU A 47 -19.77 -8.52 -11.73
C LEU A 47 -20.31 -9.90 -12.13
N LYS A 48 -21.65 -10.05 -12.22
CA LYS A 48 -22.28 -11.28 -12.70
C LYS A 48 -21.80 -11.64 -14.10
N HIS A 49 -21.86 -10.71 -15.05
CA HIS A 49 -21.42 -10.94 -16.42
C HIS A 49 -19.94 -11.33 -16.51
N ILE A 50 -19.08 -10.66 -15.71
CA ILE A 50 -17.67 -10.99 -15.59
C ILE A 50 -17.47 -12.42 -15.06
N LEU A 51 -18.05 -12.76 -13.91
CA LEU A 51 -17.87 -14.07 -13.28
C LEU A 51 -18.46 -15.24 -14.07
N GLU A 52 -19.49 -14.99 -14.88
CA GLU A 52 -20.08 -15.99 -15.79
C GLU A 52 -19.23 -16.23 -17.04
N ASN A 53 -18.39 -15.28 -17.46
CA ASN A 53 -17.69 -15.33 -18.76
C ASN A 53 -16.16 -15.32 -18.68
N LEU A 54 -15.53 -14.86 -17.58
CA LEU A 54 -14.08 -14.96 -17.44
C LEU A 54 -13.59 -16.39 -17.64
N PRO A 55 -12.44 -16.61 -18.28
CA PRO A 55 -11.85 -17.95 -18.43
C PRO A 55 -11.67 -18.66 -17.09
N VAL A 56 -12.02 -19.95 -17.03
CA VAL A 56 -11.78 -20.80 -15.86
C VAL A 56 -10.51 -21.60 -16.10
N THR A 57 -9.50 -21.37 -15.26
CA THR A 57 -8.20 -22.03 -15.36
C THR A 57 -7.89 -22.79 -14.08
N ILE A 58 -7.58 -24.09 -14.21
CA ILE A 58 -6.99 -24.92 -13.15
C ILE A 58 -5.62 -25.35 -13.66
N ARG A 59 -4.57 -24.88 -13.00
CA ARG A 59 -3.18 -25.12 -13.41
C ARG A 59 -2.67 -26.44 -12.83
N GLU A 60 -1.59 -26.92 -13.41
CA GLU A 60 -0.93 -28.12 -12.89
C GLU A 60 -0.48 -27.91 -11.44
N ASN A 61 -0.58 -28.93 -10.62
CA ASN A 61 -0.24 -28.94 -9.18
C ASN A 61 -1.12 -28.08 -8.25
N GLU A 62 -2.05 -27.29 -8.74
CA GLU A 62 -2.94 -26.52 -7.88
C GLU A 62 -3.83 -27.43 -7.00
N LEU A 63 -3.95 -27.07 -5.73
CA LEU A 63 -4.89 -27.63 -4.76
C LEU A 63 -5.97 -26.61 -4.43
N ILE A 64 -5.61 -25.34 -4.28
CA ILE A 64 -6.53 -24.20 -4.16
C ILE A 64 -6.68 -23.60 -5.56
N VAL A 65 -7.91 -23.51 -6.05
CA VAL A 65 -8.21 -23.09 -7.43
C VAL A 65 -8.99 -21.78 -7.49
N GLY A 66 -8.82 -21.07 -8.57
CA GLY A 66 -9.43 -19.77 -8.81
C GLY A 66 -8.39 -18.78 -9.35
N ALA A 67 -8.67 -18.15 -10.49
CA ALA A 67 -7.86 -17.11 -11.09
C ALA A 67 -8.77 -16.10 -11.81
N ASN A 68 -8.37 -14.84 -11.87
CA ASN A 68 -9.04 -13.81 -12.65
C ASN A 68 -8.26 -13.41 -13.90
N THR A 69 -7.11 -14.06 -14.16
CA THR A 69 -6.24 -13.88 -15.32
C THR A 69 -5.82 -15.24 -15.87
N LYS A 70 -5.51 -15.30 -17.17
CA LYS A 70 -4.97 -16.50 -17.83
C LYS A 70 -3.57 -16.82 -17.34
N CYS A 71 -2.72 -15.79 -17.26
CA CYS A 71 -1.36 -15.90 -16.76
C CYS A 71 -1.29 -15.50 -15.27
N PRO A 72 -0.47 -16.20 -14.45
CA PRO A 72 -0.27 -15.80 -13.06
C PRO A 72 0.48 -14.45 -12.97
N ARG A 73 0.33 -13.74 -11.86
CA ARG A 73 0.88 -12.40 -11.61
C ARG A 73 0.44 -11.32 -12.62
N SER A 74 -0.59 -11.59 -13.38
CA SER A 74 -1.12 -10.65 -14.38
C SER A 74 -2.21 -9.77 -13.78
N SER A 75 -2.56 -8.70 -14.50
CA SER A 75 -3.60 -7.76 -14.10
C SER A 75 -4.68 -7.69 -15.16
N GLN A 76 -5.92 -7.56 -14.73
CA GLN A 76 -7.04 -7.13 -15.55
C GLN A 76 -7.10 -5.61 -15.63
N VAL A 77 -7.77 -5.07 -16.64
CA VAL A 77 -8.06 -3.64 -16.79
C VAL A 77 -9.43 -3.31 -16.22
N PHE A 78 -9.52 -2.19 -15.51
CA PHE A 78 -10.71 -1.70 -14.80
C PHE A 78 -11.12 -0.31 -15.35
N PRO A 79 -11.71 -0.23 -16.55
CA PRO A 79 -11.93 1.02 -17.25
C PRO A 79 -12.96 1.93 -16.57
N GLU A 80 -13.79 1.39 -15.69
CA GLU A 80 -14.80 2.13 -14.94
C GLU A 80 -14.20 3.11 -13.91
N PHE A 81 -12.95 2.89 -13.51
CA PHE A 81 -12.27 3.80 -12.59
C PHE A 81 -11.48 4.89 -13.32
N SER A 82 -10.70 4.53 -14.33
CA SER A 82 -9.95 5.48 -15.16
C SER A 82 -9.51 4.84 -16.47
N VAL A 83 -9.41 5.62 -17.56
CA VAL A 83 -8.91 5.16 -18.86
C VAL A 83 -7.83 6.05 -19.46
N GLU A 84 -7.74 7.33 -19.07
CA GLU A 84 -6.85 8.30 -19.70
C GLU A 84 -5.38 7.90 -19.58
N TRP A 85 -4.91 7.69 -18.35
CA TRP A 85 -3.52 7.33 -18.10
C TRP A 85 -3.12 6.01 -18.79
N ILE A 86 -4.04 5.03 -18.85
CA ILE A 86 -3.73 3.73 -19.45
C ILE A 86 -3.65 3.82 -20.97
N GLU A 87 -4.47 4.66 -21.61
CA GLU A 87 -4.38 4.94 -23.04
C GLU A 87 -3.04 5.57 -23.41
N GLU A 88 -2.55 6.51 -22.59
CA GLU A 88 -1.27 7.20 -22.77
C GLU A 88 -0.08 6.26 -22.58
N GLU A 89 -0.13 5.37 -21.58
CA GLU A 89 0.98 4.50 -21.22
C GLU A 89 0.99 3.14 -21.96
N LEU A 90 -0.08 2.79 -22.68
CA LEU A 90 -0.30 1.45 -23.23
C LEU A 90 0.86 0.94 -24.11
N ASP A 91 1.53 1.81 -24.86
CA ASP A 91 2.66 1.43 -25.72
C ASP A 91 4.00 1.40 -24.98
N THR A 92 4.10 2.05 -23.83
CA THR A 92 5.33 2.13 -23.03
C THR A 92 5.30 1.26 -21.77
N MET A 93 4.16 0.64 -21.48
CA MET A 93 3.90 -0.13 -20.26
C MET A 93 4.96 -1.19 -19.96
N GLU A 94 5.50 -1.83 -20.99
CA GLU A 94 6.51 -2.89 -20.89
C GLU A 94 7.91 -2.37 -20.54
N HIS A 95 8.16 -1.07 -20.73
CA HIS A 95 9.48 -0.45 -20.57
C HIS A 95 9.56 0.55 -19.42
N ARG A 96 8.49 0.70 -18.65
CA ARG A 96 8.49 1.63 -17.51
C ARG A 96 9.37 1.13 -16.36
N ALA A 97 9.89 2.05 -15.57
CA ALA A 97 10.86 1.77 -14.52
C ALA A 97 10.31 0.99 -13.32
N ALA A 98 9.00 1.11 -13.06
CA ALA A 98 8.33 0.41 -11.96
C ALA A 98 7.16 -0.42 -12.49
N ASP A 99 7.05 -1.66 -12.04
CA ASP A 99 5.95 -2.59 -12.32
C ASP A 99 5.59 -2.69 -13.83
N PRO A 100 6.54 -3.04 -14.72
CA PRO A 100 6.24 -3.20 -16.14
C PRO A 100 5.31 -4.37 -16.40
N PHE A 101 4.39 -4.21 -17.37
CA PHE A 101 3.49 -5.27 -17.84
C PHE A 101 3.64 -5.46 -19.35
N HIS A 102 3.71 -6.71 -19.78
CA HIS A 102 3.58 -7.02 -21.19
C HIS A 102 2.12 -6.85 -21.63
N VAL A 103 1.90 -6.18 -22.76
CA VAL A 103 0.56 -5.98 -23.35
C VAL A 103 0.61 -6.44 -24.80
N SER A 104 -0.14 -7.49 -25.13
CA SER A 104 -0.19 -7.98 -26.50
C SER A 104 -0.80 -6.95 -27.46
N GLU A 105 -0.42 -6.97 -28.75
CA GLU A 105 -1.00 -6.07 -29.75
C GLU A 105 -2.51 -6.28 -29.93
N GLU A 106 -2.99 -7.50 -29.66
CA GLU A 106 -4.42 -7.81 -29.63
C GLU A 106 -5.13 -7.10 -28.47
N ASP A 107 -4.59 -7.22 -27.26
CA ASP A 107 -5.14 -6.53 -26.08
C ASP A 107 -5.09 -5.01 -26.24
N LYS A 108 -3.99 -4.44 -26.76
CA LYS A 108 -3.91 -2.99 -27.07
C LYS A 108 -5.02 -2.55 -28.02
N LYS A 109 -5.25 -3.31 -29.08
CA LYS A 109 -6.30 -3.01 -30.07
C LYS A 109 -7.70 -3.08 -29.43
N ILE A 110 -7.96 -4.12 -28.63
CA ILE A 110 -9.23 -4.28 -27.90
C ILE A 110 -9.43 -3.11 -26.94
N LEU A 111 -8.46 -2.80 -26.08
CA LEU A 111 -8.55 -1.74 -25.09
C LEU A 111 -8.82 -0.38 -25.76
N ARG A 112 -8.09 -0.04 -26.83
CA ARG A 112 -8.35 1.20 -27.59
C ARG A 112 -9.74 1.26 -28.19
N SER A 113 -10.35 0.13 -28.51
CA SER A 113 -11.72 0.08 -29.06
C SER A 113 -12.81 0.36 -28.04
N ILE A 114 -12.54 0.10 -26.75
CA ILE A 114 -13.51 0.28 -25.67
C ILE A 114 -13.33 1.61 -24.90
N PHE A 115 -12.15 2.19 -24.84
CA PHE A 115 -11.87 3.43 -24.10
C PHE A 115 -12.79 4.60 -24.47
N PRO A 116 -13.17 4.82 -25.76
CA PRO A 116 -14.09 5.92 -26.10
C PRO A 116 -15.45 5.83 -25.40
N TYR A 117 -15.92 4.62 -25.04
CA TYR A 117 -17.16 4.46 -24.27
C TYR A 117 -17.03 5.03 -22.86
N TRP A 118 -15.83 4.91 -22.24
CA TRP A 118 -15.59 5.26 -20.86
C TRP A 118 -15.20 6.72 -20.63
N LYS A 119 -14.68 7.42 -21.62
CA LYS A 119 -14.28 8.84 -21.51
C LYS A 119 -15.45 9.69 -21.01
N GLY A 120 -15.24 10.44 -19.93
CA GLY A 120 -16.25 11.24 -19.22
C GLY A 120 -17.19 10.44 -18.30
N LYS A 121 -17.07 9.10 -18.25
CA LYS A 121 -17.96 8.24 -17.48
C LYS A 121 -17.24 7.54 -16.31
N THR A 122 -15.94 7.70 -16.16
CA THR A 122 -15.15 7.04 -15.12
C THR A 122 -15.36 7.68 -13.75
N VAL A 123 -14.95 6.97 -12.69
CA VAL A 123 -14.88 7.55 -11.33
C VAL A 123 -13.93 8.72 -11.31
N SER A 124 -12.76 8.60 -11.96
CA SER A 124 -11.74 9.64 -12.05
C SER A 124 -12.27 10.93 -12.69
N ASP A 125 -12.95 10.84 -13.84
CA ASP A 125 -13.57 11.99 -14.51
C ASP A 125 -14.52 12.75 -13.56
N LEU A 126 -15.33 11.99 -12.81
CA LEU A 126 -16.29 12.57 -11.89
C LEU A 126 -15.60 13.23 -10.69
N ALA A 127 -14.61 12.56 -10.09
CA ALA A 127 -13.85 13.09 -8.97
C ALA A 127 -13.14 14.39 -9.34
N LEU A 128 -12.46 14.44 -10.49
CA LEU A 128 -11.80 15.64 -10.99
C LEU A 128 -12.77 16.79 -11.28
N SER A 129 -14.02 16.49 -11.65
CA SER A 129 -15.04 17.51 -11.86
C SER A 129 -15.51 18.17 -10.55
N TYR A 130 -15.37 17.49 -9.42
CA TYR A 130 -15.77 17.99 -8.10
C TYR A 130 -14.63 18.71 -7.36
N MET A 131 -13.36 18.48 -7.75
CA MET A 131 -12.22 19.13 -7.11
C MET A 131 -12.15 20.62 -7.45
N ALA A 132 -11.85 21.45 -6.45
CA ALA A 132 -11.58 22.86 -6.62
C ALA A 132 -10.29 23.09 -7.45
N ASP A 133 -10.19 24.24 -8.12
CA ASP A 133 -9.04 24.53 -9.00
C ASP A 133 -7.73 24.69 -8.20
N ASP A 134 -7.77 25.26 -6.99
CA ASP A 134 -6.62 25.36 -6.10
C ASP A 134 -6.18 23.99 -5.54
N THR A 135 -7.11 23.05 -5.40
CA THR A 135 -6.81 21.65 -5.09
C THR A 135 -6.04 20.98 -6.22
N LYS A 136 -6.52 21.12 -7.45
CA LYS A 136 -5.83 20.59 -8.64
C LYS A 136 -4.45 21.24 -8.83
N LEU A 137 -4.33 22.53 -8.53
CA LEU A 137 -3.06 23.25 -8.57
C LEU A 137 -2.06 22.68 -7.55
N ALA A 138 -2.47 22.44 -6.31
CA ALA A 138 -1.62 21.83 -5.29
C ALA A 138 -1.17 20.41 -5.68
N MET A 139 -2.05 19.60 -6.29
CA MET A 139 -1.71 18.29 -6.85
C MET A 139 -0.68 18.40 -7.99
N LYS A 140 -0.89 19.33 -8.94
CA LYS A 140 0.04 19.60 -10.05
C LYS A 140 1.46 19.93 -9.55
N HIS A 141 1.54 20.64 -8.43
CA HIS A 141 2.82 21.01 -7.80
C HIS A 141 3.32 20.00 -6.75
N ASN A 142 2.78 18.77 -6.75
CA ASN A 142 3.26 17.63 -5.95
C ASN A 142 3.33 17.89 -4.43
N VAL A 143 2.39 18.66 -3.90
CA VAL A 143 2.26 18.85 -2.44
C VAL A 143 1.67 17.59 -1.79
N PHE A 144 0.68 17.01 -2.46
CA PHE A 144 0.10 15.74 -2.11
C PHE A 144 -0.41 15.02 -3.37
N THR A 145 -0.63 13.72 -3.25
CA THR A 145 -1.27 12.92 -4.29
C THR A 145 -2.31 11.98 -3.70
N PRO A 146 -3.58 12.06 -4.14
CA PRO A 146 -4.62 11.10 -3.80
C PRO A 146 -4.66 9.92 -4.79
N GLY A 147 -3.56 9.65 -5.51
CA GLY A 147 -3.47 8.83 -6.72
C GLY A 147 -4.12 7.47 -6.64
N ASN A 148 -4.07 6.79 -5.48
CA ASN A 148 -4.61 5.44 -5.36
C ASN A 148 -6.10 5.38 -5.71
N TYR A 149 -6.96 6.11 -5.00
CA TYR A 149 -8.41 6.05 -5.21
C TYR A 149 -8.93 6.96 -6.32
N LEU A 150 -8.09 7.87 -6.81
CA LEU A 150 -8.45 8.70 -7.97
C LEU A 150 -8.50 7.87 -9.25
N TYR A 151 -7.55 6.96 -9.44
CA TYR A 151 -7.41 6.17 -10.66
C TYR A 151 -7.80 4.71 -10.53
N ASN A 152 -7.98 4.23 -9.29
CA ASN A 152 -8.30 2.84 -8.98
C ASN A 152 -9.55 2.72 -8.12
N GLY A 153 -10.06 1.49 -8.00
CA GLY A 153 -11.18 1.17 -7.13
C GLY A 153 -10.80 1.19 -5.64
N ILE A 154 -11.81 1.09 -4.79
CA ILE A 154 -11.62 1.00 -3.35
C ILE A 154 -10.98 -0.33 -2.98
N GLY A 155 -9.98 -0.26 -2.12
CA GLY A 155 -9.33 -1.35 -1.43
C GLY A 155 -9.21 -1.03 0.07
N HIS A 156 -8.08 -1.38 0.70
CA HIS A 156 -7.81 -1.16 2.13
C HIS A 156 -8.95 -1.66 3.03
N VAL A 157 -9.37 -2.88 2.79
CA VAL A 157 -10.48 -3.51 3.49
C VAL A 157 -10.11 -4.93 3.90
N CYS A 158 -10.66 -5.36 5.05
CA CYS A 158 -10.73 -6.75 5.45
C CYS A 158 -12.20 -7.08 5.66
N VAL A 159 -12.73 -8.00 4.87
CA VAL A 159 -14.13 -8.43 5.00
C VAL A 159 -14.30 -9.45 6.12
N ASN A 160 -15.54 -9.73 6.51
CA ASN A 160 -15.85 -10.76 7.50
C ASN A 160 -15.80 -12.16 6.87
N TYR A 161 -14.58 -12.70 6.67
CA TYR A 161 -14.38 -14.06 6.16
C TYR A 161 -15.08 -15.10 7.02
N ALA A 162 -15.06 -14.93 8.35
CA ALA A 162 -15.71 -15.86 9.27
C ALA A 162 -17.22 -16.00 8.99
N LYS A 163 -17.89 -14.92 8.57
CA LYS A 163 -19.32 -14.96 8.19
C LYS A 163 -19.53 -15.94 7.04
N VAL A 164 -18.76 -15.81 5.95
CA VAL A 164 -18.88 -16.72 4.79
C VAL A 164 -18.52 -18.16 5.16
N LEU A 165 -17.46 -18.36 5.93
CA LEU A 165 -17.04 -19.71 6.35
C LEU A 165 -18.09 -20.43 7.19
N ASN A 166 -18.82 -19.70 8.05
CA ASN A 166 -19.77 -20.26 9.00
C ASN A 166 -21.21 -20.40 8.48
N CYS A 167 -21.68 -19.52 7.59
CA CYS A 167 -23.05 -19.60 7.06
C CYS A 167 -23.11 -19.82 5.54
N GLY A 168 -22.01 -19.70 4.84
CA GLY A 168 -21.99 -19.74 3.37
C GLY A 168 -22.64 -18.51 2.73
N MET A 169 -22.50 -18.35 1.43
CA MET A 169 -23.17 -17.26 0.69
C MET A 169 -24.68 -17.44 0.65
N LEU A 170 -25.19 -18.68 0.69
CA LEU A 170 -26.65 -18.93 0.78
C LEU A 170 -27.23 -18.41 2.09
N GLY A 171 -26.54 -18.56 3.22
CA GLY A 171 -26.98 -17.98 4.49
C GLY A 171 -26.97 -16.45 4.48
N ILE A 172 -26.03 -15.81 3.74
CA ILE A 172 -26.04 -14.36 3.55
C ILE A 172 -27.19 -13.93 2.64
N ILE A 173 -27.54 -14.72 1.62
CA ILE A 173 -28.72 -14.48 0.77
C ILE A 173 -30.00 -14.56 1.60
N GLU A 174 -30.12 -15.53 2.50
CA GLU A 174 -31.27 -15.61 3.42
C GLU A 174 -31.39 -14.36 4.32
N GLU A 175 -30.27 -13.83 4.83
CA GLU A 175 -30.22 -12.57 5.58
C GLU A 175 -30.72 -11.38 4.72
N ILE A 176 -30.28 -11.31 3.46
CA ILE A 176 -30.72 -10.27 2.51
C ILE A 176 -32.23 -10.39 2.21
N GLU A 177 -32.73 -11.60 2.01
CA GLU A 177 -34.15 -11.84 1.77
C GLU A 177 -35.02 -11.45 2.97
N ALA A 178 -34.58 -11.75 4.19
CA ALA A 178 -35.20 -11.29 5.40
C ALA A 178 -35.21 -9.76 5.52
N ALA A 179 -34.10 -9.11 5.19
CA ALA A 179 -33.98 -7.65 5.14
C ALA A 179 -34.96 -7.05 4.10
N LEU A 180 -35.01 -7.62 2.88
CA LEU A 180 -35.95 -7.20 1.84
C LEU A 180 -37.43 -7.34 2.29
N ALA A 181 -37.76 -8.46 2.92
CA ALA A 181 -39.13 -8.70 3.42
C ALA A 181 -39.54 -7.73 4.56
N SER A 182 -38.58 -7.19 5.29
CA SER A 182 -38.81 -6.24 6.37
C SER A 182 -39.03 -4.79 5.91
N LEU A 183 -38.73 -4.47 4.64
CA LEU A 183 -38.84 -3.12 4.11
C LEU A 183 -40.30 -2.66 4.00
N LYS A 184 -40.58 -1.47 4.49
CA LYS A 184 -41.87 -0.83 4.33
C LYS A 184 -41.88 0.05 3.10
N LYS A 185 -42.83 -0.18 2.18
CA LYS A 185 -42.95 0.60 0.93
C LYS A 185 -43.17 2.10 1.15
N THR A 186 -43.53 2.49 2.36
CA THR A 186 -43.76 3.89 2.77
C THR A 186 -42.52 4.57 3.30
N ASP A 187 -41.44 3.83 3.54
CA ASP A 187 -40.19 4.43 4.01
C ASP A 187 -39.54 5.27 2.91
N PRO A 188 -39.05 6.48 3.19
CA PRO A 188 -38.50 7.37 2.17
C PRO A 188 -37.26 6.77 1.49
N ASP A 189 -36.52 5.87 2.12
CA ASP A 189 -35.35 5.17 1.61
C ASP A 189 -35.64 3.77 1.04
N TYR A 190 -36.92 3.38 0.94
CA TYR A 190 -37.33 2.05 0.46
C TYR A 190 -36.63 1.65 -0.84
N ASN A 191 -36.68 2.51 -1.86
CA ASN A 191 -36.14 2.19 -3.18
C ASN A 191 -34.61 2.02 -3.14
N THR A 192 -33.91 2.90 -2.44
CA THR A 192 -32.45 2.83 -2.31
C THR A 192 -32.02 1.53 -1.63
N ARG A 193 -32.65 1.20 -0.51
CA ARG A 193 -32.39 -0.03 0.24
C ARG A 193 -32.71 -1.29 -0.57
N MET A 194 -33.87 -1.30 -1.23
CA MET A 194 -34.30 -2.41 -2.09
C MET A 194 -33.29 -2.64 -3.22
N ILE A 195 -32.86 -1.57 -3.92
CA ILE A 195 -31.89 -1.67 -5.03
C ILE A 195 -30.57 -2.25 -4.55
N PHE A 196 -30.02 -1.75 -3.43
CA PHE A 196 -28.79 -2.28 -2.87
C PHE A 196 -28.92 -3.76 -2.49
N LEU A 197 -29.98 -4.15 -1.75
CA LEU A 197 -30.15 -5.53 -1.31
C LEU A 197 -30.33 -6.50 -2.48
N GLN A 198 -31.06 -6.10 -3.54
CA GLN A 198 -31.17 -6.90 -4.76
C GLN A 198 -29.83 -7.02 -5.48
N SER A 199 -29.07 -5.94 -5.56
CA SER A 199 -27.74 -5.92 -6.16
C SER A 199 -26.76 -6.82 -5.40
N ALA A 200 -26.80 -6.77 -4.08
CA ALA A 200 -26.01 -7.63 -3.20
C ALA A 200 -26.35 -9.13 -3.42
N LYS A 201 -27.63 -9.47 -3.52
CA LYS A 201 -28.07 -10.84 -3.80
C LYS A 201 -27.56 -11.34 -5.16
N ILE A 202 -27.71 -10.54 -6.22
CA ILE A 202 -27.21 -10.87 -7.57
C ILE A 202 -25.70 -11.14 -7.53
N SER A 203 -24.93 -10.35 -6.81
CA SER A 203 -23.49 -10.50 -6.69
C SER A 203 -23.09 -11.81 -5.98
N LEU A 204 -23.80 -12.21 -4.94
CA LEU A 204 -23.56 -13.49 -4.25
C LEU A 204 -23.95 -14.70 -5.12
N GLU A 205 -25.08 -14.64 -5.83
CA GLU A 205 -25.47 -15.68 -6.77
C GLU A 205 -24.45 -15.87 -7.88
N ALA A 206 -23.88 -14.77 -8.39
CA ALA A 206 -22.81 -14.81 -9.38
C ALA A 206 -21.53 -15.46 -8.84
N ALA A 207 -21.16 -15.20 -7.59
CA ALA A 207 -20.03 -15.81 -6.93
C ALA A 207 -20.20 -17.33 -6.74
N ILE A 208 -21.41 -17.77 -6.37
CA ILE A 208 -21.76 -19.20 -6.29
C ILE A 208 -21.64 -19.87 -7.66
N ALA A 209 -22.17 -19.23 -8.71
CA ALA A 209 -22.09 -19.73 -10.08
C ALA A 209 -20.63 -19.85 -10.55
N PHE A 210 -19.77 -18.87 -10.21
CA PHE A 210 -18.34 -18.90 -10.55
C PHE A 210 -17.63 -20.11 -9.92
N ALA A 211 -17.86 -20.39 -8.65
CA ALA A 211 -17.31 -21.58 -7.98
C ALA A 211 -17.82 -22.88 -8.65
N GLY A 212 -19.10 -22.91 -9.04
CA GLY A 212 -19.70 -24.03 -9.79
C GLY A 212 -19.02 -24.29 -11.15
N ARG A 213 -18.55 -23.25 -11.85
CA ARG A 213 -17.77 -23.38 -13.09
C ARG A 213 -16.43 -24.06 -12.83
N TYR A 214 -15.72 -23.72 -11.73
CA TYR A 214 -14.50 -24.40 -11.32
C TYR A 214 -14.73 -25.86 -10.96
N ALA A 215 -15.83 -26.17 -10.27
CA ALA A 215 -16.21 -27.54 -10.00
C ALA A 215 -16.39 -28.36 -11.30
N SER A 216 -17.12 -27.83 -12.26
CA SER A 216 -17.35 -28.49 -13.56
C SER A 216 -16.06 -28.68 -14.35
N GLN A 217 -15.15 -27.70 -14.32
CA GLN A 217 -13.84 -27.79 -14.96
C GLN A 217 -12.99 -28.88 -14.30
N ALA A 218 -12.94 -28.94 -12.95
CA ALA A 218 -12.21 -29.97 -12.23
C ALA A 218 -12.74 -31.38 -12.51
N GLU A 219 -14.08 -31.56 -12.58
CA GLU A 219 -14.72 -32.82 -12.95
C GLU A 219 -14.34 -33.26 -14.38
N ASN A 220 -14.30 -32.32 -15.33
CA ASN A 220 -13.88 -32.61 -16.71
C ASN A 220 -12.41 -33.04 -16.77
N MET A 221 -11.54 -32.33 -16.07
CA MET A 221 -10.11 -32.66 -15.99
C MET A 221 -9.88 -34.01 -15.30
N ALA A 222 -10.61 -34.32 -14.23
CA ALA A 222 -10.52 -35.60 -13.52
C ALA A 222 -10.85 -36.78 -14.45
N ARG A 223 -11.89 -36.66 -15.27
CA ARG A 223 -12.29 -37.69 -16.26
C ARG A 223 -11.21 -37.96 -17.31
N GLY A 224 -10.43 -36.94 -17.68
CA GLY A 224 -9.35 -37.06 -18.66
C GLY A 224 -7.98 -37.37 -18.05
N CYS A 225 -7.84 -37.36 -16.74
CA CYS A 225 -6.56 -37.50 -16.04
C CYS A 225 -6.16 -38.98 -15.93
N SER A 226 -4.97 -39.33 -16.47
CA SER A 226 -4.39 -40.68 -16.36
C SER A 226 -3.71 -40.94 -15.02
N ASP A 227 -3.15 -39.89 -14.37
CA ASP A 227 -2.52 -39.99 -13.05
C ASP A 227 -3.60 -40.18 -11.96
N PRO A 228 -3.60 -41.33 -11.23
CA PRO A 228 -4.61 -41.61 -10.23
C PRO A 228 -4.55 -40.66 -9.03
N VAL A 229 -3.37 -40.17 -8.68
CA VAL A 229 -3.20 -39.20 -7.57
C VAL A 229 -3.81 -37.88 -7.97
N ARG A 230 -3.44 -37.33 -9.12
CA ARG A 230 -3.97 -36.07 -9.61
C ARG A 230 -5.48 -36.14 -9.88
N ARG A 231 -5.97 -37.28 -10.42
CA ARG A 231 -7.41 -37.49 -10.60
C ARG A 231 -8.16 -37.35 -9.28
N LYS A 232 -7.65 -37.98 -8.20
CA LYS A 232 -8.27 -37.91 -6.89
C LYS A 232 -8.26 -36.48 -6.33
N GLU A 233 -7.18 -35.75 -6.53
CA GLU A 233 -7.10 -34.32 -6.14
C GLU A 233 -8.15 -33.49 -6.88
N LEU A 234 -8.29 -33.66 -8.21
CA LEU A 234 -9.29 -32.96 -9.02
C LEU A 234 -10.73 -33.28 -8.58
N GLU A 235 -11.01 -34.55 -8.21
CA GLU A 235 -12.31 -34.93 -7.65
C GLU A 235 -12.60 -34.20 -6.32
N VAL A 236 -11.61 -34.07 -5.43
CA VAL A 236 -11.75 -33.32 -4.17
C VAL A 236 -11.92 -31.83 -4.44
N ILE A 237 -11.16 -31.25 -5.36
CA ILE A 237 -11.32 -29.86 -5.80
C ILE A 237 -12.75 -29.62 -6.31
N ALA A 238 -13.26 -30.50 -7.16
CA ALA A 238 -14.61 -30.41 -7.67
C ALA A 238 -15.67 -30.44 -6.56
N GLN A 239 -15.53 -31.36 -5.58
CA GLN A 239 -16.42 -31.46 -4.43
C GLN A 239 -16.38 -30.19 -3.59
N ASN A 240 -15.18 -29.66 -3.27
CA ASN A 240 -15.03 -28.43 -2.53
C ASN A 240 -15.70 -27.26 -3.25
N CYS A 241 -15.45 -27.08 -4.55
CA CYS A 241 -16.02 -25.99 -5.34
C CYS A 241 -17.55 -26.10 -5.54
N ARG A 242 -18.14 -27.30 -5.47
CA ARG A 242 -19.59 -27.51 -5.47
C ARG A 242 -20.21 -27.06 -4.14
N LYS A 243 -19.47 -27.19 -3.05
CA LYS A 243 -19.97 -26.88 -1.70
C LYS A 243 -19.73 -25.45 -1.29
N VAL A 244 -18.47 -24.99 -1.43
CA VAL A 244 -18.07 -23.66 -0.96
C VAL A 244 -17.75 -22.74 -2.15
N PRO A 245 -18.03 -21.44 -2.03
CA PRO A 245 -18.49 -20.67 -0.88
C PRO A 245 -20.02 -20.65 -0.68
N ALA A 246 -20.79 -21.42 -1.46
CA ALA A 246 -22.27 -21.43 -1.38
C ALA A 246 -22.75 -21.85 0.02
N ASN A 247 -22.22 -22.92 0.56
CA ASN A 247 -22.58 -23.50 1.85
C ASN A 247 -21.46 -23.28 2.89
N PRO A 248 -21.75 -23.44 4.21
CA PRO A 248 -20.73 -23.40 5.26
C PRO A 248 -19.60 -24.38 4.99
N ALA A 249 -18.36 -23.98 5.30
CA ALA A 249 -17.23 -24.90 5.31
C ALA A 249 -17.35 -25.88 6.49
N THR A 250 -16.97 -27.14 6.28
CA THR A 250 -16.98 -28.16 7.33
C THR A 250 -15.61 -28.83 7.54
N SER A 251 -14.65 -28.53 6.68
CA SER A 251 -13.26 -28.97 6.78
C SER A 251 -12.30 -27.80 6.57
N PHE A 252 -11.06 -27.98 6.97
CA PHE A 252 -9.99 -26.99 6.79
C PHE A 252 -9.73 -26.68 5.31
N TYR A 253 -9.73 -27.72 4.46
CA TYR A 253 -9.52 -27.52 3.03
C TYR A 253 -10.67 -26.73 2.38
N GLU A 254 -11.93 -27.04 2.72
CA GLU A 254 -13.08 -26.25 2.27
C GLU A 254 -12.99 -24.78 2.73
N ALA A 255 -12.56 -24.55 3.98
CA ALA A 255 -12.39 -23.20 4.51
C ALA A 255 -11.35 -22.38 3.72
N LEU A 256 -10.19 -22.98 3.39
CA LEU A 256 -9.16 -22.35 2.58
C LEU A 256 -9.65 -22.05 1.15
N GLN A 257 -10.36 -22.98 0.51
CA GLN A 257 -10.92 -22.76 -0.82
C GLN A 257 -12.01 -21.69 -0.81
N SER A 258 -12.88 -21.65 0.19
CA SER A 258 -13.91 -20.62 0.36
C SER A 258 -13.28 -19.23 0.56
N PHE A 259 -12.28 -19.14 1.45
CA PHE A 259 -11.50 -17.92 1.64
C PHE A 259 -10.93 -17.40 0.33
N TRP A 260 -10.30 -18.28 -0.47
CA TRP A 260 -9.67 -17.87 -1.71
C TRP A 260 -10.69 -17.34 -2.74
N PHE A 261 -11.85 -17.98 -2.89
CA PHE A 261 -12.89 -17.47 -3.78
C PHE A 261 -13.37 -16.08 -3.36
N VAL A 262 -13.59 -15.84 -2.06
CA VAL A 262 -13.97 -14.52 -1.55
C VAL A 262 -12.88 -13.50 -1.87
N GLN A 263 -11.62 -13.80 -1.56
CA GLN A 263 -10.47 -12.94 -1.80
C GLN A 263 -10.35 -12.58 -3.28
N LEU A 264 -10.45 -13.57 -4.17
CA LEU A 264 -10.32 -13.40 -5.61
C LEU A 264 -11.47 -12.57 -6.21
N ILE A 265 -12.71 -12.82 -5.77
CA ILE A 265 -13.88 -12.12 -6.32
C ILE A 265 -13.85 -10.64 -5.92
N ILE A 266 -13.47 -10.31 -4.69
CA ILE A 266 -13.27 -8.90 -4.29
C ILE A 266 -12.19 -8.25 -5.15
N GLN A 267 -11.07 -8.95 -5.43
CA GLN A 267 -10.00 -8.49 -6.32
C GLN A 267 -10.45 -8.32 -7.77
N THR A 268 -11.56 -8.98 -8.16
CA THR A 268 -12.19 -8.88 -9.49
C THR A 268 -13.25 -7.79 -9.53
N GLU A 269 -13.95 -7.54 -8.41
CA GLU A 269 -14.95 -6.47 -8.28
C GLU A 269 -14.30 -5.09 -8.28
N SER A 270 -13.12 -4.95 -7.64
CA SER A 270 -12.39 -3.68 -7.50
C SER A 270 -10.92 -3.81 -7.88
N ASN A 271 -10.35 -2.74 -8.50
CA ASN A 271 -8.92 -2.61 -8.74
C ASN A 271 -8.16 -2.11 -7.50
N GLY A 272 -8.82 -1.85 -6.39
CA GLY A 272 -8.17 -1.43 -5.15
C GLY A 272 -7.22 -2.49 -4.60
N HIS A 273 -6.10 -2.08 -4.05
CA HIS A 273 -5.17 -2.96 -3.36
C HIS A 273 -5.44 -3.02 -1.84
N SER A 274 -4.61 -3.76 -1.09
CA SER A 274 -4.75 -3.90 0.37
C SER A 274 -6.05 -4.60 0.82
N ILE A 275 -6.57 -5.50 -0.03
CA ILE A 275 -7.64 -6.39 0.38
C ILE A 275 -7.01 -7.47 1.24
N SER A 276 -7.13 -7.30 2.54
CA SER A 276 -6.31 -7.97 3.55
C SER A 276 -7.02 -9.18 4.15
N PRO A 277 -6.35 -10.34 4.25
CA PRO A 277 -6.88 -11.52 4.96
C PRO A 277 -7.19 -11.24 6.43
N GLY A 278 -6.51 -10.28 7.04
CA GLY A 278 -6.70 -9.92 8.43
C GLY A 278 -6.29 -11.03 9.40
N ARG A 279 -7.10 -11.30 10.42
CA ARG A 279 -6.82 -12.28 11.48
C ARG A 279 -7.06 -13.71 11.01
N PHE A 280 -6.33 -14.11 10.00
CA PHE A 280 -6.43 -15.42 9.35
C PHE A 280 -6.26 -16.58 10.35
N ASP A 281 -5.36 -16.44 11.28
CA ASP A 281 -5.13 -17.43 12.34
C ASP A 281 -6.34 -17.67 13.25
N GLN A 282 -7.23 -16.68 13.42
CA GLN A 282 -8.40 -16.80 14.30
C GLN A 282 -9.57 -17.49 13.61
N TYR A 283 -9.89 -17.09 12.37
CA TYR A 283 -11.07 -17.67 11.70
C TYR A 283 -10.80 -19.00 10.99
N MET A 284 -9.52 -19.34 10.74
CA MET A 284 -9.13 -20.65 10.17
C MET A 284 -8.87 -21.72 11.23
N TYR A 285 -8.40 -21.32 12.42
CA TYR A 285 -8.03 -22.28 13.47
C TYR A 285 -9.14 -23.26 13.88
N PRO A 286 -10.42 -22.87 14.03
CA PRO A 286 -11.48 -23.83 14.38
C PRO A 286 -11.60 -25.01 13.41
N PHE A 287 -11.43 -24.75 12.10
CA PHE A 287 -11.48 -25.79 11.06
C PHE A 287 -10.24 -26.69 11.10
N LEU A 288 -9.04 -26.09 11.24
CA LEU A 288 -7.78 -26.80 11.38
C LEU A 288 -7.81 -27.74 12.59
N LYS A 289 -8.13 -27.20 13.77
CA LYS A 289 -8.18 -27.93 15.03
C LYS A 289 -9.11 -29.13 14.93
N LYS A 290 -10.33 -28.92 14.44
CA LYS A 290 -11.33 -29.97 14.25
C LYS A 290 -10.83 -31.11 13.36
N ASP A 291 -10.19 -30.81 12.25
CA ASP A 291 -9.74 -31.82 11.30
C ASP A 291 -8.48 -32.56 11.79
N LEU A 292 -7.58 -31.89 12.53
CA LEU A 292 -6.42 -32.51 13.18
C LEU A 292 -6.88 -33.47 14.31
N GLU A 293 -7.77 -33.00 15.19
CA GLU A 293 -8.30 -33.81 16.28
C GLU A 293 -9.08 -35.06 15.79
N ALA A 294 -9.76 -34.88 14.63
CA ALA A 294 -10.48 -35.99 13.99
C ALA A 294 -9.59 -36.92 13.13
N GLY A 295 -8.29 -36.62 13.01
CA GLY A 295 -7.34 -37.36 12.14
C GLY A 295 -7.67 -37.28 10.65
N LYS A 296 -8.45 -36.28 10.21
CA LYS A 296 -8.82 -36.12 8.80
C LYS A 296 -7.71 -35.48 7.97
N ILE A 297 -6.82 -34.73 8.60
CA ILE A 297 -5.66 -34.11 7.98
C ILE A 297 -4.44 -34.29 8.89
N THR A 298 -3.27 -34.43 8.27
CA THR A 298 -2.01 -34.41 9.00
C THR A 298 -1.46 -32.99 9.09
N PRO A 299 -0.62 -32.65 10.10
CA PRO A 299 0.02 -31.33 10.16
C PRO A 299 0.78 -30.95 8.88
N ASP A 300 1.53 -31.89 8.29
CA ASP A 300 2.28 -31.67 7.04
C ASP A 300 1.37 -31.34 5.86
N ARG A 301 0.22 -32.05 5.76
CA ARG A 301 -0.75 -31.75 4.69
C ARG A 301 -1.47 -30.43 4.90
N ALA A 302 -1.76 -30.07 6.16
CA ALA A 302 -2.31 -28.77 6.50
C ALA A 302 -1.34 -27.65 6.12
N GLN A 303 -0.05 -27.80 6.45
CA GLN A 303 1.00 -26.85 6.09
C GLN A 303 1.14 -26.72 4.57
N GLU A 304 1.12 -27.81 3.81
CA GLU A 304 1.17 -27.75 2.34
C GLU A 304 0.00 -26.94 1.76
N LEU A 305 -1.21 -27.10 2.29
CA LEU A 305 -2.37 -26.32 1.87
C LEU A 305 -2.22 -24.83 2.18
N VAL A 306 -1.66 -24.49 3.35
CA VAL A 306 -1.36 -23.09 3.71
C VAL A 306 -0.29 -22.52 2.79
N ASP A 307 0.79 -23.26 2.53
CA ASP A 307 1.84 -22.84 1.57
C ASP A 307 1.25 -22.59 0.18
N CYS A 308 0.29 -23.42 -0.28
CA CYS A 308 -0.44 -23.19 -1.55
C CYS A 308 -1.25 -21.88 -1.52
N VAL A 309 -1.88 -21.52 -0.40
CA VAL A 309 -2.58 -20.23 -0.25
C VAL A 309 -1.59 -19.07 -0.34
N TRP A 310 -0.38 -19.19 0.26
CA TRP A 310 0.66 -18.17 0.13
C TRP A 310 1.04 -17.94 -1.33
N VAL A 311 1.20 -19.02 -2.13
CA VAL A 311 1.44 -18.86 -3.57
C VAL A 311 0.26 -18.18 -4.26
N LYS A 312 -0.98 -18.55 -3.95
CA LYS A 312 -2.20 -17.94 -4.52
C LYS A 312 -2.27 -16.43 -4.27
N LEU A 313 -1.89 -15.97 -3.07
CA LEU A 313 -1.86 -14.54 -2.75
C LEU A 313 -0.84 -13.74 -3.60
N ASN A 314 0.07 -14.42 -4.31
CA ASN A 314 1.02 -13.82 -5.25
C ASN A 314 0.61 -13.93 -6.73
N GLU A 315 -0.51 -14.59 -7.06
CA GLU A 315 -0.94 -14.78 -8.45
C GLU A 315 -1.68 -13.59 -9.06
N VAL A 316 -2.20 -12.68 -8.24
CA VAL A 316 -2.91 -11.48 -8.69
C VAL A 316 -1.94 -10.31 -8.71
N SER A 317 -2.04 -9.45 -9.72
CA SER A 317 -1.39 -8.13 -9.76
C SER A 317 -2.41 -7.03 -10.08
N LYS A 318 -2.02 -5.79 -9.82
CA LYS A 318 -2.81 -4.59 -10.11
C LYS A 318 -1.97 -3.64 -10.96
N CYS A 319 -2.46 -3.28 -12.14
CA CYS A 319 -1.84 -2.28 -12.99
C CYS A 319 -2.27 -0.89 -12.52
N ARG A 320 -1.31 0.02 -12.38
CA ARG A 320 -1.48 1.42 -11.95
C ARG A 320 -0.78 2.34 -12.93
N ASP A 321 -1.13 3.62 -12.92
CA ASP A 321 -0.35 4.65 -13.64
C ASP A 321 1.11 4.67 -13.17
N ALA A 322 2.01 5.19 -13.99
CA ALA A 322 3.46 5.13 -13.76
C ALA A 322 3.88 5.82 -12.44
N PHE A 323 3.22 6.91 -12.05
CA PHE A 323 3.53 7.61 -10.81
C PHE A 323 3.10 6.78 -9.58
N SER A 324 1.88 6.26 -9.59
CA SER A 324 1.40 5.34 -8.54
C SER A 324 2.23 4.05 -8.50
N ALA A 325 2.64 3.51 -9.66
CA ALA A 325 3.52 2.34 -9.71
C ALA A 325 4.88 2.61 -9.04
N ALA A 326 5.44 3.81 -9.17
CA ALA A 326 6.67 4.19 -8.47
C ALA A 326 6.46 4.35 -6.96
N GLY A 327 5.28 4.86 -6.54
CA GLY A 327 4.89 4.99 -5.13
C GLY A 327 4.55 3.67 -4.44
N PHE A 328 4.28 2.59 -5.19
CA PHE A 328 3.91 1.25 -4.72
C PHE A 328 4.76 0.15 -5.36
N ALA A 329 6.01 0.45 -5.69
CA ALA A 329 6.88 -0.35 -6.54
C ALA A 329 7.05 -1.81 -6.06
N GLY A 330 7.21 -2.73 -7.02
CA GLY A 330 7.42 -4.16 -6.77
C GLY A 330 6.15 -5.00 -6.83
N TYR A 331 5.13 -4.58 -7.59
CA TYR A 331 3.81 -5.23 -7.73
C TYR A 331 3.09 -5.41 -6.39
N GLY A 332 3.24 -4.45 -5.50
CA GLY A 332 2.68 -4.52 -4.16
C GLY A 332 1.16 -4.64 -4.16
N LEU A 333 0.61 -5.70 -3.56
CA LEU A 333 -0.83 -5.88 -3.31
C LEU A 333 -1.21 -5.57 -1.87
N PHE A 334 -0.22 -5.53 -0.97
CA PHE A 334 -0.42 -5.15 0.44
C PHE A 334 -1.51 -5.97 1.15
N GLN A 335 -1.58 -7.27 0.87
CA GLN A 335 -2.54 -8.19 1.49
C GLN A 335 -2.06 -8.54 2.89
N ASN A 336 -2.39 -7.72 3.88
CA ASN A 336 -1.90 -7.89 5.25
C ASN A 336 -2.61 -9.04 5.95
N LEU A 337 -1.84 -10.00 6.44
CA LEU A 337 -2.28 -11.14 7.22
C LEU A 337 -1.71 -11.03 8.62
N CYS A 338 -2.57 -11.08 9.63
CA CYS A 338 -2.24 -10.75 11.00
C CYS A 338 -2.36 -11.98 11.91
N VAL A 339 -1.36 -12.21 12.76
CA VAL A 339 -1.35 -13.32 13.73
C VAL A 339 -1.10 -12.83 15.16
N GLY A 340 -1.50 -13.62 16.14
CA GLY A 340 -1.29 -13.35 17.56
C GLY A 340 -2.18 -12.23 18.12
N GLY A 341 -1.66 -11.47 19.09
CA GLY A 341 -2.39 -10.40 19.79
C GLY A 341 -3.41 -10.90 20.79
N GLN A 342 -4.49 -10.12 20.98
CA GLN A 342 -5.51 -10.42 21.97
C GLN A 342 -6.80 -10.96 21.34
N THR A 343 -7.50 -11.82 22.07
CA THR A 343 -8.90 -12.17 21.78
C THR A 343 -9.81 -11.00 22.17
N ARG A 344 -11.08 -11.08 21.78
CA ARG A 344 -12.13 -10.14 22.16
C ARG A 344 -12.19 -9.90 23.68
N GLU A 345 -11.96 -10.95 24.48
CA GLU A 345 -11.98 -10.92 25.95
C GLU A 345 -10.66 -10.44 26.59
N GLY A 346 -9.64 -10.15 25.79
CA GLY A 346 -8.33 -9.70 26.28
C GLY A 346 -7.42 -10.83 26.78
N ARG A 347 -7.55 -12.03 26.19
CA ARG A 347 -6.65 -13.16 26.42
C ARG A 347 -5.71 -13.31 25.23
N ASP A 348 -4.65 -14.11 25.40
CA ASP A 348 -3.77 -14.45 24.30
C ASP A 348 -4.53 -15.18 23.17
N ALA A 349 -4.27 -14.74 21.94
CA ALA A 349 -4.89 -15.26 20.74
C ALA A 349 -3.98 -16.20 19.91
N THR A 350 -2.78 -16.46 20.40
CA THR A 350 -1.81 -17.36 19.74
C THR A 350 -2.36 -18.78 19.67
N ASN A 351 -2.22 -19.41 18.51
CA ASN A 351 -2.66 -20.78 18.27
C ASN A 351 -1.81 -21.46 17.18
N ASP A 352 -2.04 -22.75 16.90
CA ASP A 352 -1.24 -23.52 15.93
C ASP A 352 -1.27 -22.88 14.53
N MET A 353 -2.39 -22.26 14.15
CA MET A 353 -2.50 -21.58 12.86
C MET A 353 -1.59 -20.34 12.78
N SER A 354 -1.34 -19.67 13.91
CA SER A 354 -0.38 -18.56 13.98
C SER A 354 1.03 -19.02 13.61
N PHE A 355 1.46 -20.18 14.13
CA PHE A 355 2.74 -20.79 13.78
C PHE A 355 2.79 -21.28 12.33
N MET A 356 1.70 -21.87 11.80
CA MET A 356 1.64 -22.32 10.41
C MET A 356 1.74 -21.13 9.42
N CYS A 357 1.18 -19.98 9.75
CA CYS A 357 1.33 -18.76 8.93
C CYS A 357 2.79 -18.28 8.88
N LEU A 358 3.48 -18.30 10.03
CA LEU A 358 4.91 -17.96 10.12
C LEU A 358 5.76 -18.95 9.32
N GLU A 359 5.45 -20.26 9.43
CA GLU A 359 6.15 -21.32 8.70
C GLU A 359 5.93 -21.21 7.19
N ALA A 360 4.73 -20.85 6.73
CA ALA A 360 4.46 -20.66 5.30
C ALA A 360 5.28 -19.49 4.72
N SER A 361 5.44 -18.40 5.45
CA SER A 361 6.34 -17.31 5.05
C SER A 361 7.82 -17.71 5.05
N TYR A 362 8.24 -18.51 6.03
CA TYR A 362 9.58 -19.10 6.09
C TYR A 362 9.86 -20.03 4.91
N HIS A 363 8.89 -20.89 4.56
CA HIS A 363 8.99 -21.82 3.44
C HIS A 363 9.06 -21.12 2.08
N THR A 364 8.11 -20.22 1.83
CA THR A 364 7.89 -19.67 0.48
C THR A 364 8.79 -18.47 0.19
N ARG A 365 9.13 -17.67 1.19
CA ARG A 365 9.92 -16.42 1.04
C ARG A 365 9.34 -15.49 -0.03
N LEU A 366 8.01 -15.42 -0.09
CA LEU A 366 7.30 -14.59 -1.05
C LEU A 366 6.90 -13.24 -0.44
N PRO A 367 6.74 -12.19 -1.25
CA PRO A 367 6.34 -10.85 -0.77
C PRO A 367 4.93 -10.80 -0.15
N GLN A 368 4.04 -11.69 -0.60
CA GLN A 368 2.66 -11.76 -0.12
C GLN A 368 2.38 -13.10 0.58
N PRO A 369 1.54 -13.05 1.62
CA PRO A 369 0.93 -11.89 2.26
C PRO A 369 1.95 -11.04 3.03
N SER A 370 1.65 -9.75 3.23
CA SER A 370 2.37 -8.93 4.22
C SER A 370 2.05 -9.47 5.60
N LEU A 371 2.93 -10.33 6.15
CA LEU A 371 2.71 -10.96 7.44
C LEU A 371 3.00 -9.98 8.58
N SER A 372 2.06 -9.85 9.50
CA SER A 372 2.13 -9.00 10.69
C SER A 372 1.90 -9.80 11.95
N VAL A 373 2.63 -9.49 13.02
CA VAL A 373 2.41 -10.06 14.34
C VAL A 373 2.01 -8.97 15.33
N ARG A 374 0.95 -9.21 16.07
CA ARG A 374 0.48 -8.34 17.15
C ARG A 374 1.11 -8.80 18.45
N ILE A 375 1.76 -7.87 19.13
CA ILE A 375 2.48 -8.08 20.38
C ILE A 375 1.80 -7.32 21.51
N TRP A 376 1.67 -7.93 22.67
CA TRP A 376 1.15 -7.37 23.90
C TRP A 376 1.89 -7.95 25.10
N ASN A 377 1.62 -7.46 26.30
CA ASN A 377 2.30 -7.91 27.53
C ASN A 377 2.19 -9.42 27.79
N GLY A 378 1.07 -10.03 27.37
CA GLY A 378 0.83 -11.48 27.50
C GLY A 378 1.27 -12.34 26.33
N THR A 379 1.96 -11.77 25.30
CA THR A 379 2.42 -12.54 24.14
C THR A 379 3.38 -13.65 24.56
N PRO A 380 3.11 -14.93 24.18
CA PRO A 380 3.97 -16.05 24.49
C PRO A 380 5.39 -15.87 23.93
N GLN A 381 6.38 -16.32 24.70
CA GLN A 381 7.80 -16.19 24.32
C GLN A 381 8.16 -17.03 23.08
N ASP A 382 7.54 -18.18 22.92
CA ASP A 382 7.73 -19.06 21.77
C ASP A 382 7.21 -18.45 20.45
N LEU A 383 6.07 -17.74 20.50
CA LEU A 383 5.58 -17.00 19.33
C LEU A 383 6.58 -15.91 18.94
N LEU A 384 7.03 -15.09 19.90
CA LEU A 384 7.95 -14.00 19.60
C LEU A 384 9.30 -14.53 19.11
N ARG A 385 9.79 -15.62 19.69
CA ARG A 385 10.98 -16.33 19.22
C ARG A 385 10.82 -16.77 17.76
N LYS A 386 9.71 -17.43 17.44
CA LYS A 386 9.43 -17.89 16.06
C LYS A 386 9.38 -16.73 15.07
N CYS A 387 8.80 -15.61 15.46
CA CYS A 387 8.80 -14.39 14.66
C CYS A 387 10.22 -13.88 14.37
N VAL A 388 11.10 -13.85 15.38
CA VAL A 388 12.51 -13.43 15.21
C VAL A 388 13.29 -14.41 14.33
N GLU A 389 13.04 -15.72 14.44
CA GLU A 389 13.62 -16.74 13.54
C GLU A 389 13.23 -16.51 12.07
N VAL A 390 11.97 -16.11 11.81
CA VAL A 390 11.54 -15.74 10.45
C VAL A 390 12.22 -14.46 10.02
N THR A 391 12.27 -13.42 10.86
CA THR A 391 12.97 -12.15 10.57
C THR A 391 14.45 -12.37 10.23
N GLN A 392 15.12 -13.28 10.94
CA GLN A 392 16.53 -13.63 10.72
C GLN A 392 16.80 -14.14 9.28
N THR A 393 15.78 -14.67 8.59
CA THR A 393 15.93 -15.15 7.21
C THR A 393 16.15 -14.03 6.19
N GLY A 394 15.95 -12.78 6.58
CA GLY A 394 16.12 -11.59 5.74
C GLY A 394 14.95 -11.26 4.82
N ILE A 395 13.80 -11.96 4.92
CA ILE A 395 12.63 -11.69 4.04
C ILE A 395 11.83 -10.44 4.43
N GLY A 396 12.24 -9.73 5.49
CA GLY A 396 11.54 -8.53 5.97
C GLY A 396 10.17 -8.78 6.60
N LEU A 397 9.90 -10.01 7.03
CA LEU A 397 8.65 -10.44 7.68
C LEU A 397 8.97 -11.19 8.98
N PRO A 398 8.03 -11.21 9.96
CA PRO A 398 6.84 -10.37 10.03
C PRO A 398 7.16 -8.92 10.41
N ALA A 399 6.19 -8.01 10.20
CA ALA A 399 6.20 -6.71 10.84
C ALA A 399 5.57 -6.81 12.24
N TYR A 400 6.03 -5.99 13.19
CA TYR A 400 5.64 -6.08 14.61
C TYR A 400 4.77 -4.89 15.01
N TYR A 401 3.67 -5.15 15.73
CA TYR A 401 2.67 -4.15 16.11
C TYR A 401 2.33 -4.26 17.59
N ASN A 402 2.21 -3.11 18.27
CA ASN A 402 2.02 -3.01 19.70
C ASN A 402 0.55 -2.81 20.08
N ASP A 403 -0.10 -3.85 20.60
CA ASP A 403 -1.48 -3.79 21.08
C ASP A 403 -1.66 -2.75 22.20
N GLU A 404 -0.65 -2.49 23.04
CA GLU A 404 -0.72 -1.56 24.16
C GLU A 404 -0.83 -0.09 23.72
N VAL A 405 -0.53 0.21 22.46
CA VAL A 405 -0.66 1.55 21.85
C VAL A 405 -1.86 1.58 20.88
N ILE A 406 -1.98 0.58 20.03
CA ILE A 406 -2.97 0.57 18.95
C ILE A 406 -4.39 0.41 19.49
N ILE A 407 -4.62 -0.47 20.47
CA ILE A 407 -5.97 -0.67 21.05
C ILE A 407 -6.50 0.63 21.68
N PRO A 408 -5.77 1.33 22.55
CA PRO A 408 -6.19 2.64 23.06
C PRO A 408 -6.42 3.67 21.94
N ALA A 409 -5.55 3.73 20.92
CA ALA A 409 -5.72 4.64 19.79
C ALA A 409 -7.07 4.42 19.07
N LEU A 410 -7.44 3.17 18.80
CA LEU A 410 -8.70 2.83 18.16
C LEU A 410 -9.92 3.14 19.05
N ILE A 411 -9.82 2.91 20.36
CA ILE A 411 -10.88 3.30 21.33
C ILE A 411 -11.09 4.81 21.29
N ASN A 412 -10.02 5.60 21.25
CA ASN A 412 -10.10 7.05 21.13
C ASN A 412 -10.76 7.51 19.83
N ARG A 413 -10.81 6.64 18.81
CA ARG A 413 -11.49 6.89 17.53
C ARG A 413 -12.92 6.37 17.50
N GLY A 414 -13.41 5.83 18.62
CA GLY A 414 -14.82 5.42 18.79
C GLY A 414 -15.09 3.94 18.61
N LEU A 415 -14.05 3.10 18.48
CA LEU A 415 -14.26 1.65 18.52
C LEU A 415 -14.58 1.19 19.96
N SER A 416 -15.46 0.20 20.08
CA SER A 416 -15.63 -0.48 21.35
C SER A 416 -14.34 -1.19 21.75
N ILE A 417 -14.11 -1.41 23.04
CA ILE A 417 -12.93 -2.18 23.52
C ILE A 417 -12.88 -3.59 22.89
N TYR A 418 -14.03 -4.19 22.66
CA TYR A 418 -14.14 -5.51 22.04
C TYR A 418 -13.71 -5.48 20.57
N ASP A 419 -14.15 -4.48 19.81
CA ASP A 419 -13.76 -4.32 18.40
C ASP A 419 -12.30 -3.88 18.27
N ALA A 420 -11.83 -2.99 19.16
CA ALA A 420 -10.44 -2.57 19.19
C ALA A 420 -9.48 -3.72 19.48
N ARG A 421 -9.81 -4.64 20.40
CA ARG A 421 -9.00 -5.84 20.66
C ARG A 421 -8.94 -6.80 19.48
N GLU A 422 -9.96 -6.82 18.66
CA GLU A 422 -10.01 -7.65 17.44
C GLU A 422 -9.53 -6.93 16.19
N TYR A 423 -8.80 -5.82 16.32
CA TYR A 423 -8.23 -5.14 15.15
C TYR A 423 -7.32 -6.06 14.35
N ASN A 424 -7.22 -5.78 13.09
CA ASN A 424 -6.20 -6.32 12.18
C ASN A 424 -5.54 -5.19 11.41
N LEU A 425 -4.42 -5.47 10.78
CA LEU A 425 -3.74 -4.54 9.92
C LEU A 425 -4.32 -4.65 8.50
N ILE A 426 -4.36 -3.51 7.83
CA ILE A 426 -4.72 -3.39 6.42
C ILE A 426 -3.53 -2.81 5.69
N GLY A 427 -3.27 -3.31 4.49
CA GLY A 427 -2.20 -2.74 3.69
C GLY A 427 -0.84 -2.81 4.36
N CYS A 428 -0.33 -1.65 4.73
CA CYS A 428 1.01 -1.50 5.29
C CYS A 428 1.02 -1.57 6.81
N VAL A 429 0.43 -0.57 7.47
CA VAL A 429 0.50 -0.37 8.94
C VAL A 429 -0.83 0.04 9.56
N GLU A 430 -1.92 0.05 8.80
CA GLU A 430 -3.19 0.66 9.13
C GLU A 430 -4.07 -0.27 9.97
N PRO A 431 -4.35 0.06 11.24
CA PRO A 431 -5.18 -0.78 12.08
C PRO A 431 -6.67 -0.46 11.91
N GLN A 432 -7.50 -1.50 11.76
CA GLN A 432 -8.97 -1.37 11.76
C GLN A 432 -9.65 -2.65 12.26
N LYS A 433 -10.94 -2.56 12.58
CA LYS A 433 -11.76 -3.75 12.84
C LYS A 433 -12.22 -4.37 11.53
N GLY A 434 -11.64 -5.51 11.17
CA GLY A 434 -12.05 -6.29 9.99
C GLY A 434 -13.52 -6.68 10.04
N GLY A 435 -14.19 -6.68 8.89
CA GLY A 435 -15.61 -6.98 8.75
C GLY A 435 -16.58 -5.90 9.23
N LYS A 436 -16.07 -4.78 9.78
CA LYS A 436 -16.92 -3.67 10.30
C LYS A 436 -16.51 -2.31 9.76
N THR A 437 -15.34 -2.19 9.15
CA THR A 437 -14.77 -0.90 8.76
C THR A 437 -14.67 -0.79 7.24
N ASP A 438 -15.09 0.36 6.70
CA ASP A 438 -14.70 0.89 5.40
C ASP A 438 -13.75 2.06 5.66
N GLY A 439 -12.46 1.79 5.61
CA GLY A 439 -11.44 2.64 6.25
C GLY A 439 -10.76 3.64 5.32
N TRP A 440 -10.89 3.54 4.00
CA TRP A 440 -10.21 4.43 3.04
C TRP A 440 -8.80 4.83 3.49
N HIS A 441 -8.07 3.89 4.06
CA HIS A 441 -6.67 4.06 4.38
C HIS A 441 -5.89 4.27 3.08
N ASP A 442 -4.75 4.96 3.14
CA ASP A 442 -4.02 5.32 1.93
C ASP A 442 -4.78 6.31 1.01
N ALA A 443 -5.55 7.20 1.62
CA ALA A 443 -6.39 8.15 0.88
C ALA A 443 -5.55 9.16 0.09
N ALA A 444 -4.48 9.69 0.70
CA ALA A 444 -3.53 10.58 0.04
C ALA A 444 -2.14 10.48 0.67
N PHE A 445 -1.10 10.77 -0.12
CA PHE A 445 0.28 10.97 0.34
C PHE A 445 0.58 12.45 0.45
N TYR A 446 0.86 12.93 1.66
CA TYR A 446 1.15 14.33 1.94
C TYR A 446 2.64 14.55 2.19
N ASN A 447 3.28 15.29 1.31
CA ASN A 447 4.70 15.64 1.40
C ASN A 447 4.91 16.84 2.31
N MET A 448 5.31 16.62 3.57
CA MET A 448 5.53 17.69 4.54
C MET A 448 6.68 18.63 4.19
N CYS A 449 7.57 18.25 3.26
CA CYS A 449 8.68 19.10 2.83
C CYS A 449 8.23 20.20 1.88
N ARG A 450 7.18 20.00 1.10
CA ARG A 450 6.69 21.03 0.16
C ARG A 450 6.17 22.29 0.85
N PRO A 451 5.33 22.25 1.90
CA PRO A 451 4.99 23.44 2.69
C PRO A 451 6.20 24.20 3.21
N MET A 452 7.30 23.50 3.58
CA MET A 452 8.54 24.17 4.00
C MET A 452 9.19 24.97 2.89
N GLU A 453 9.20 24.46 1.67
CA GLU A 453 9.70 25.19 0.48
C GLU A 453 8.88 26.45 0.25
N PHE A 454 7.55 26.36 0.39
CA PHE A 454 6.62 27.49 0.22
C PHE A 454 6.77 28.61 1.28
N VAL A 455 7.30 28.33 2.46
CA VAL A 455 7.67 29.39 3.42
C VAL A 455 8.74 30.30 2.80
N PHE A 456 9.76 29.73 2.16
CA PHE A 456 10.85 30.48 1.56
C PHE A 456 10.46 31.24 0.29
N THR A 457 9.37 30.86 -0.38
CA THR A 457 8.90 31.46 -1.63
C THR A 457 7.57 32.23 -1.47
N GLN A 458 7.04 32.31 -0.27
CA GLN A 458 5.73 32.90 0.03
C GLN A 458 4.61 32.25 -0.81
N GLY A 459 4.65 30.92 -0.91
CA GLY A 459 3.64 30.14 -1.61
C GLY A 459 3.77 30.11 -3.15
N VAL A 460 4.86 30.63 -3.71
CA VAL A 460 5.08 30.65 -5.17
C VAL A 460 5.93 29.47 -5.60
N ASP A 461 5.51 28.74 -6.64
CA ASP A 461 6.27 27.71 -7.31
C ASP A 461 6.10 27.85 -8.85
N GLU A 462 7.19 27.72 -9.62
CA GLU A 462 7.22 27.90 -11.08
C GLU A 462 6.51 29.18 -11.59
N GLY A 463 6.47 30.22 -10.76
CA GLY A 463 5.81 31.49 -11.08
C GLY A 463 4.29 31.51 -10.81
N GLU A 464 3.71 30.43 -10.34
CA GLU A 464 2.30 30.32 -9.93
C GLU A 464 2.17 30.50 -8.40
N GLN A 465 1.13 31.19 -7.93
CA GLN A 465 0.80 31.28 -6.51
C GLN A 465 0.03 30.01 -6.12
N VAL A 466 0.71 29.06 -5.54
CA VAL A 466 0.18 27.72 -5.17
C VAL A 466 -0.30 27.70 -3.71
N GLY A 467 0.50 28.24 -2.80
CA GLY A 467 0.18 28.35 -1.37
C GLY A 467 -0.17 29.77 -0.93
N PRO A 468 -0.53 29.99 0.34
CA PRO A 468 -0.81 31.32 0.86
C PRO A 468 0.45 32.18 0.86
N LYS A 469 0.25 33.50 0.74
CA LYS A 469 1.33 34.48 0.86
C LYS A 469 1.67 34.73 2.33
N THR A 470 2.50 33.88 2.91
CA THR A 470 2.96 34.02 4.29
C THR A 470 3.96 35.15 4.47
N MET A 471 4.34 35.42 5.73
CA MET A 471 5.35 36.46 6.05
C MET A 471 6.64 36.21 5.28
N ALA A 472 7.19 37.25 4.65
CA ALA A 472 8.47 37.15 3.95
C ALA A 472 9.61 36.82 4.94
N ILE A 473 10.52 35.93 4.59
CA ILE A 473 11.64 35.51 5.43
C ILE A 473 12.54 36.65 5.89
N THR A 474 12.60 37.75 5.11
CA THR A 474 13.33 38.97 5.45
C THR A 474 12.65 39.81 6.55
N ALA A 475 11.37 39.60 6.80
CA ALA A 475 10.58 40.29 7.82
C ALA A 475 10.48 39.51 9.12
N MET A 476 10.81 38.21 9.14
CA MET A 476 10.75 37.33 10.31
C MET A 476 11.81 37.72 11.33
N LYS A 477 11.41 37.90 12.59
CA LYS A 477 12.27 38.34 13.71
C LYS A 477 12.53 37.25 14.73
N SER A 478 11.71 36.21 14.76
CA SER A 478 11.75 35.12 15.72
C SER A 478 11.59 33.77 15.07
N PHE A 479 12.00 32.74 15.75
CA PHE A 479 11.72 31.35 15.31
C PHE A 479 10.22 31.08 15.23
N GLU A 480 9.43 31.66 16.13
CA GLU A 480 7.96 31.47 16.10
C GLU A 480 7.33 32.08 14.84
N ASP A 481 7.85 33.22 14.29
CA ASP A 481 7.37 33.77 13.01
C ASP A 481 7.56 32.75 11.86
N PHE A 482 8.70 32.05 11.86
CA PHE A 482 8.99 31.03 10.84
C PHE A 482 8.11 29.79 11.04
N LYS A 483 7.97 29.33 12.26
CA LYS A 483 7.16 28.17 12.59
C LYS A 483 5.67 28.39 12.26
N GLU A 484 5.14 29.56 12.55
CA GLU A 484 3.75 29.89 12.22
C GLU A 484 3.54 29.98 10.70
N ALA A 485 4.51 30.53 9.94
CA ALA A 485 4.44 30.54 8.49
C ALA A 485 4.46 29.11 7.90
N TYR A 486 5.23 28.20 8.48
CA TYR A 486 5.22 26.78 8.09
C TYR A 486 3.86 26.13 8.37
N LYS A 487 3.32 26.36 9.56
CA LYS A 487 2.01 25.85 9.97
C LYS A 487 0.89 26.36 9.05
N GLU A 488 0.89 27.64 8.71
CA GLU A 488 -0.08 28.22 7.77
C GLU A 488 -0.03 27.55 6.39
N GLN A 489 1.17 27.29 5.85
CA GLN A 489 1.35 26.54 4.60
C GLN A 489 0.85 25.11 4.74
N LEU A 490 1.23 24.42 5.82
CA LEU A 490 0.86 23.04 6.11
C LEU A 490 -0.67 22.88 6.16
N GLU A 491 -1.36 23.70 6.94
CA GLU A 491 -2.80 23.64 7.13
C GLU A 491 -3.56 23.97 5.84
N TYR A 492 -3.11 24.98 5.12
CA TYR A 492 -3.68 25.34 3.81
C TYR A 492 -3.70 24.16 2.85
N PHE A 493 -2.62 23.41 2.74
CA PHE A 493 -2.55 22.28 1.82
C PHE A 493 -3.26 21.03 2.35
N ILE A 494 -3.38 20.85 3.65
CA ILE A 494 -4.24 19.80 4.23
C ILE A 494 -5.71 20.04 3.84
N ASP A 495 -6.20 21.28 3.86
CA ASP A 495 -7.55 21.60 3.39
C ASP A 495 -7.77 21.17 1.93
N ARG A 496 -6.78 21.36 1.05
CA ARG A 496 -6.85 20.94 -0.37
C ARG A 496 -6.82 19.44 -0.50
N MET A 497 -5.99 18.77 0.27
CA MET A 497 -5.96 17.30 0.32
C MET A 497 -7.32 16.74 0.76
N VAL A 498 -7.93 17.30 1.81
CA VAL A 498 -9.27 16.90 2.27
C VAL A 498 -10.34 17.16 1.20
N ASN A 499 -10.24 18.27 0.46
CA ASN A 499 -11.15 18.52 -0.66
C ASN A 499 -11.00 17.47 -1.77
N ALA A 500 -9.76 17.07 -2.10
CA ALA A 500 -9.51 16.00 -3.07
C ALA A 500 -10.10 14.67 -2.60
N ASP A 501 -9.80 14.25 -1.37
CA ASP A 501 -10.26 13.00 -0.79
C ASP A 501 -11.79 12.93 -0.74
N ASN A 502 -12.45 14.02 -0.30
CA ASN A 502 -13.92 14.10 -0.27
C ASN A 502 -14.54 14.09 -1.66
N ALA A 503 -13.92 14.71 -2.66
CA ALA A 503 -14.38 14.67 -4.05
C ALA A 503 -14.29 13.26 -4.63
N ILE A 504 -13.21 12.53 -4.34
CA ILE A 504 -13.01 11.15 -4.76
C ILE A 504 -14.01 10.22 -4.05
N ASP A 505 -14.17 10.36 -2.74
CA ASP A 505 -15.11 9.59 -1.94
C ASP A 505 -16.54 9.73 -2.50
N TYR A 506 -16.95 10.97 -2.77
CA TYR A 506 -18.26 11.24 -3.35
C TYR A 506 -18.42 10.67 -4.77
N ALA A 507 -17.38 10.67 -5.58
CA ALA A 507 -17.39 10.05 -6.90
C ALA A 507 -17.54 8.52 -6.81
N HIS A 508 -16.88 7.88 -5.85
CA HIS A 508 -17.05 6.44 -5.60
C HIS A 508 -18.44 6.10 -5.08
N MET A 509 -19.06 6.94 -4.23
CA MET A 509 -20.46 6.76 -3.83
C MET A 509 -21.40 6.72 -5.04
N GLN A 510 -21.10 7.48 -6.09
CA GLN A 510 -21.95 7.60 -7.27
C GLN A 510 -21.65 6.60 -8.40
N ARG A 511 -20.40 6.14 -8.53
CA ARG A 511 -19.97 5.31 -9.67
C ARG A 511 -19.21 4.05 -9.27
N GLY A 512 -18.68 3.98 -8.05
CA GLY A 512 -17.74 2.94 -7.61
C GLY A 512 -18.29 1.97 -6.55
N SER A 513 -19.61 1.80 -6.43
CA SER A 513 -20.20 0.88 -5.44
C SER A 513 -19.70 -0.57 -5.62
N LEU A 514 -19.56 -1.28 -4.50
CA LEU A 514 -19.07 -2.65 -4.40
C LEU A 514 -20.10 -3.54 -3.68
N PRO A 515 -21.16 -3.98 -4.36
CA PRO A 515 -22.27 -4.73 -3.75
C PRO A 515 -21.83 -6.07 -3.15
N PHE A 516 -20.92 -6.81 -3.81
CA PHE A 516 -20.41 -8.09 -3.30
C PHE A 516 -19.62 -7.90 -1.99
N LEU A 517 -18.61 -7.03 -2.00
CA LEU A 517 -17.80 -6.70 -0.84
C LEU A 517 -18.69 -6.27 0.34
N SER A 518 -19.69 -5.43 0.08
CA SER A 518 -20.57 -4.86 1.10
C SER A 518 -21.40 -5.90 1.85
N THR A 519 -21.68 -7.07 1.27
CA THR A 519 -22.40 -8.17 1.96
C THR A 519 -21.62 -8.75 3.15
N MET A 520 -20.32 -8.55 3.16
CA MET A 520 -19.40 -9.07 4.17
C MET A 520 -18.82 -7.97 5.08
N ILE A 521 -19.40 -6.76 5.00
CA ILE A 521 -19.14 -5.66 5.94
C ILE A 521 -20.37 -5.50 6.81
N GLU A 522 -20.18 -5.59 8.12
CA GLU A 522 -21.28 -5.54 9.11
C GLU A 522 -22.06 -4.23 8.99
N ASP A 523 -23.36 -4.34 9.12
CA ASP A 523 -24.38 -3.29 9.06
C ASP A 523 -24.80 -2.86 7.64
N CYS A 524 -24.01 -3.16 6.59
CA CYS A 524 -24.39 -2.82 5.22
C CYS A 524 -25.74 -3.42 4.81
N ILE A 525 -25.99 -4.71 5.10
CA ILE A 525 -27.29 -5.37 4.84
C ILE A 525 -28.40 -4.77 5.71
N GLY A 526 -28.14 -4.59 7.00
CA GLY A 526 -29.11 -4.02 7.95
C GLY A 526 -29.51 -2.59 7.60
N ARG A 527 -28.57 -1.75 7.21
CA ARG A 527 -28.82 -0.37 6.74
C ARG A 527 -29.36 -0.32 5.32
N GLY A 528 -29.17 -1.37 4.52
CA GLY A 528 -29.52 -1.38 3.10
C GLY A 528 -28.68 -0.42 2.26
N LYS A 529 -27.36 -0.31 2.57
CA LYS A 529 -26.39 0.61 1.92
C LYS A 529 -25.07 -0.10 1.67
N SER A 530 -24.45 0.18 0.52
CA SER A 530 -23.07 -0.26 0.28
C SER A 530 -22.09 0.38 1.27
N ALA A 531 -20.93 -0.24 1.46
CA ALA A 531 -19.86 0.31 2.27
C ALA A 531 -19.45 1.71 1.78
N GLN A 532 -19.33 1.92 0.46
CA GLN A 532 -19.00 3.20 -0.17
C GLN A 532 -20.04 4.29 0.07
N CYS A 533 -21.26 3.92 0.47
CA CYS A 533 -22.35 4.86 0.84
C CYS A 533 -22.51 5.01 2.36
N GLY A 534 -21.50 4.61 3.15
CA GLY A 534 -21.54 4.68 4.62
C GLY A 534 -22.37 3.57 5.26
N GLY A 535 -22.48 2.40 4.63
CA GLY A 535 -23.16 1.23 5.16
C GLY A 535 -22.42 0.55 6.31
N ALA A 536 -21.09 0.69 6.40
CA ALA A 536 -20.26 0.08 7.43
C ALA A 536 -20.52 0.65 8.83
N VAL A 537 -20.18 -0.11 9.88
CA VAL A 537 -20.23 0.37 11.27
C VAL A 537 -19.28 1.53 11.47
N TYR A 538 -18.03 1.40 10.98
CA TYR A 538 -16.97 2.40 11.07
C TYR A 538 -16.59 2.87 9.66
N ASN A 539 -16.56 4.19 9.46
CA ASN A 539 -16.22 4.81 8.19
C ASN A 539 -15.11 5.83 8.43
N PHE A 540 -13.89 5.54 8.00
CA PHE A 540 -12.74 6.42 8.17
C PHE A 540 -12.17 6.87 6.83
N THR A 541 -11.32 7.92 6.84
CA THR A 541 -10.47 8.33 5.72
C THR A 541 -9.09 8.59 6.27
N GLY A 542 -8.06 7.92 5.74
CA GLY A 542 -6.73 7.89 6.30
C GLY A 542 -5.66 8.42 5.35
N PRO A 543 -5.43 9.76 5.25
CA PRO A 543 -4.30 10.31 4.54
C PRO A 543 -3.00 10.11 5.33
N GLN A 544 -1.87 10.08 4.62
CA GLN A 544 -0.55 9.76 5.15
C GLN A 544 0.41 10.92 4.96
N GLY A 545 1.02 11.38 6.05
CA GLY A 545 2.09 12.37 6.04
C GLY A 545 3.47 11.71 6.20
N PHE A 546 4.49 12.26 5.58
CA PHE A 546 5.87 11.82 5.74
C PHE A 546 6.86 12.99 5.61
N GLY A 547 8.11 12.76 6.04
CA GLY A 547 9.12 13.79 6.12
C GLY A 547 9.22 14.47 7.48
N ILE A 548 8.66 13.88 8.53
CA ILE A 548 8.70 14.41 9.90
C ILE A 548 10.12 14.70 10.34
N ALA A 549 11.03 13.74 10.14
CA ALA A 549 12.43 13.88 10.53
C ALA A 549 13.12 15.03 9.78
N ASN A 550 12.87 15.17 8.46
CA ASN A 550 13.43 16.28 7.69
C ASN A 550 12.95 17.64 8.20
N ILE A 551 11.66 17.77 8.49
CA ILE A 551 11.09 19.03 8.96
C ILE A 551 11.51 19.32 10.39
N GLY A 552 11.48 18.34 11.29
CA GLY A 552 11.94 18.48 12.67
C GLY A 552 13.39 18.91 12.76
N ASP A 553 14.28 18.22 12.05
CA ASP A 553 15.71 18.56 11.97
C ASP A 553 15.94 19.92 11.33
N GLY A 554 15.16 20.26 10.28
CA GLY A 554 15.23 21.55 9.60
C GLY A 554 14.80 22.73 10.49
N LEU A 555 13.67 22.60 11.20
CA LEU A 555 13.19 23.60 12.14
C LEU A 555 14.17 23.79 13.30
N LEU A 556 14.73 22.70 13.83
CA LEU A 556 15.74 22.80 14.89
C LEU A 556 17.01 23.48 14.39
N ALA A 557 17.49 23.19 13.19
CA ALA A 557 18.64 23.86 12.59
C ALA A 557 18.38 25.37 12.40
N ILE A 558 17.20 25.76 11.92
CA ILE A 558 16.78 27.17 11.79
C ILE A 558 16.78 27.84 13.17
N LYS A 559 16.12 27.25 14.16
CA LYS A 559 16.09 27.78 15.54
C LYS A 559 17.48 28.04 16.05
N LYS A 560 18.37 27.05 16.02
CA LYS A 560 19.73 27.13 16.59
C LYS A 560 20.67 28.03 15.80
N LEU A 561 20.69 27.92 14.47
CA LEU A 561 21.72 28.55 13.66
C LEU A 561 21.34 29.96 13.21
N VAL A 562 20.06 30.19 12.93
CA VAL A 562 19.57 31.49 12.47
C VAL A 562 19.22 32.38 13.67
N PHE A 563 18.34 31.90 14.56
CA PHE A 563 17.78 32.76 15.62
C PHE A 563 18.56 32.76 16.95
N GLU A 564 19.21 31.67 17.35
CA GLU A 564 19.98 31.62 18.58
C GLU A 564 21.44 32.01 18.37
N LYS A 565 22.14 31.38 17.40
CA LYS A 565 23.58 31.58 17.16
C LYS A 565 23.90 32.67 16.14
N HIS A 566 22.92 33.10 15.35
CA HIS A 566 23.12 34.07 14.26
C HIS A 566 24.28 33.73 13.31
N ALA A 567 24.45 32.42 13.01
CA ALA A 567 25.55 31.92 12.18
C ALA A 567 25.36 32.29 10.67
N PHE A 568 24.11 32.42 10.26
CA PHE A 568 23.67 32.89 8.93
C PHE A 568 22.19 33.31 8.99
N THR A 569 21.74 34.05 7.98
CA THR A 569 20.34 34.50 7.89
C THR A 569 19.44 33.50 7.17
N LEU A 570 18.10 33.65 7.26
CA LEU A 570 17.16 32.87 6.44
C LEU A 570 17.39 33.09 4.93
N THR A 571 17.83 34.28 4.54
CA THR A 571 18.19 34.58 3.14
C THR A 571 19.43 33.80 2.71
N ASP A 572 20.45 33.71 3.58
CA ASP A 572 21.64 32.88 3.33
C ASP A 572 21.28 31.41 3.21
N LEU A 573 20.40 30.91 4.09
CA LEU A 573 19.92 29.52 4.06
C LEU A 573 19.18 29.24 2.76
N LYS A 574 18.25 30.12 2.35
CA LYS A 574 17.57 30.01 1.07
C LYS A 574 18.55 29.95 -0.08
N ALA A 575 19.50 30.87 -0.14
CA ALA A 575 20.51 30.89 -1.21
C ALA A 575 21.39 29.61 -1.22
N ALA A 576 21.68 29.02 -0.05
CA ALA A 576 22.42 27.76 0.05
C ALA A 576 21.58 26.56 -0.45
N MET A 577 20.27 26.53 -0.15
CA MET A 577 19.34 25.53 -0.67
C MET A 577 19.14 25.67 -2.18
N ASP A 578 18.97 26.88 -2.69
CA ASP A 578 18.85 27.17 -4.12
C ASP A 578 20.12 26.77 -4.89
N ALA A 579 21.29 26.86 -4.25
CA ALA A 579 22.56 26.34 -4.78
C ALA A 579 22.76 24.83 -4.52
N ASN A 580 21.72 24.09 -4.08
CA ASN A 580 21.78 22.69 -3.68
C ASN A 580 22.98 22.39 -2.75
N PHE A 581 23.23 23.28 -1.79
CA PHE A 581 24.35 23.22 -0.86
C PHE A 581 25.74 23.06 -1.52
N GLY A 582 25.89 23.55 -2.74
CA GLY A 582 27.13 23.49 -3.52
C GLY A 582 27.38 22.15 -4.20
N LYS A 583 26.40 21.26 -4.26
CA LYS A 583 26.48 20.00 -5.02
C LYS A 583 26.28 20.34 -6.50
N THR A 584 27.31 20.10 -7.33
CA THR A 584 27.23 20.29 -8.80
C THR A 584 26.80 19.00 -9.48
N GLU A 585 26.25 19.10 -10.70
CA GLU A 585 25.86 17.93 -11.50
C GLU A 585 27.05 17.01 -11.82
N GLU A 586 28.27 17.54 -11.92
CA GLU A 586 29.50 16.74 -12.08
C GLU A 586 29.82 15.90 -10.85
N ASN A 587 29.45 16.34 -9.64
CA ASN A 587 29.54 15.56 -8.41
C ASN A 587 28.30 14.67 -8.16
N ALA A 588 27.27 14.82 -8.96
CA ALA A 588 26.05 14.01 -8.98
C ALA A 588 26.18 12.79 -9.93
N SER A 589 27.39 12.47 -10.40
CA SER A 589 27.69 11.33 -11.29
C SER A 589 27.46 9.94 -10.67
N ILE A 590 26.49 9.86 -9.77
CA ILE A 590 25.86 8.61 -9.37
C ILE A 590 24.42 8.68 -9.88
N SER A 591 24.25 8.12 -11.05
CA SER A 591 23.05 7.87 -11.84
C SER A 591 22.74 8.92 -12.92
N GLY A 592 23.40 8.81 -14.07
CA GLY A 592 22.70 9.06 -15.33
C GLY A 592 21.41 8.24 -15.28
N ASN A 593 20.27 8.81 -15.69
CA ASN A 593 19.00 8.09 -15.74
C ASN A 593 19.07 7.07 -16.91
N PRO A 594 19.50 5.79 -16.69
CA PRO A 594 19.65 4.81 -17.77
C PRO A 594 18.31 4.53 -18.45
N GLY A 595 17.20 4.83 -17.77
CA GLY A 595 15.86 4.71 -18.32
C GLY A 595 15.57 5.77 -19.38
N ALA A 596 15.96 7.02 -19.17
CA ALA A 596 15.76 8.08 -20.16
C ALA A 596 16.63 7.86 -21.41
N GLU A 597 17.90 7.47 -21.24
CA GLU A 597 18.79 7.14 -22.35
C GLU A 597 18.33 5.88 -23.10
N ALA A 598 17.84 4.86 -22.41
CA ALA A 598 17.29 3.64 -23.02
C ALA A 598 15.99 3.95 -23.78
N ILE A 599 15.11 4.80 -23.25
CA ILE A 599 13.88 5.25 -23.93
C ILE A 599 14.23 6.05 -25.19
N VAL A 600 15.15 7.02 -25.08
CA VAL A 600 15.57 7.82 -26.24
C VAL A 600 16.24 6.92 -27.28
N LYS A 601 17.13 6.00 -26.88
CA LYS A 601 17.74 5.04 -27.78
C LYS A 601 16.69 4.16 -28.47
N THR A 602 15.71 3.67 -27.76
CA THR A 602 14.62 2.85 -28.34
C THR A 602 13.81 3.65 -29.37
N ILE A 603 13.50 4.92 -29.08
CA ILE A 603 12.80 5.80 -30.02
C ILE A 603 13.66 6.08 -31.26
N VAL A 604 14.94 6.34 -31.08
CA VAL A 604 15.90 6.56 -32.17
C VAL A 604 16.04 5.31 -33.04
N ASP A 605 16.22 4.14 -32.45
CA ASP A 605 16.29 2.85 -33.15
C ASP A 605 15.01 2.56 -33.94
N GLN A 606 13.85 2.88 -33.37
CA GLN A 606 12.55 2.71 -34.02
C GLN A 606 12.33 3.68 -35.21
N LEU A 607 12.74 4.94 -35.05
CA LEU A 607 12.71 5.92 -36.14
C LEU A 607 13.69 5.55 -37.27
N THR A 608 14.86 5.06 -36.92
CA THR A 608 15.89 4.61 -37.86
C THR A 608 15.43 3.36 -38.65
N SER A 609 14.75 2.42 -37.96
CA SER A 609 14.15 1.24 -38.62
C SER A 609 13.02 1.58 -39.60
N GLN A 610 12.40 2.77 -39.43
CA GLN A 610 11.41 3.34 -40.35
C GLN A 610 12.02 4.18 -41.48
N GLY A 611 13.36 4.18 -41.63
CA GLY A 611 14.09 4.92 -42.64
C GLY A 611 14.19 6.45 -42.39
N LYS A 612 13.94 6.90 -41.16
CA LYS A 612 14.08 8.32 -40.79
C LYS A 612 15.48 8.57 -40.24
N ILE A 613 16.12 9.62 -40.74
CA ILE A 613 17.41 10.10 -40.25
C ILE A 613 17.10 10.99 -39.03
N VAL A 614 17.58 10.60 -37.85
CA VAL A 614 17.46 11.38 -36.61
C VAL A 614 18.76 12.11 -36.35
N THR A 615 18.72 13.44 -36.26
CA THR A 615 19.93 14.26 -36.02
C THR A 615 20.26 14.33 -34.52
N ASP A 616 21.52 14.63 -34.19
CA ASP A 616 21.98 14.81 -32.81
C ASP A 616 21.17 15.89 -32.06
N GLU A 617 20.73 16.94 -32.74
CA GLU A 617 19.84 17.98 -32.19
C GLU A 617 18.45 17.42 -31.86
N GLN A 618 17.91 16.52 -32.66
CA GLN A 618 16.64 15.84 -32.41
C GLN A 618 16.76 14.84 -31.27
N ILE A 619 17.88 14.14 -31.19
CA ILE A 619 18.19 13.26 -30.04
C ILE A 619 18.28 14.07 -28.76
N ALA A 620 19.00 15.18 -28.76
CA ALA A 620 19.09 16.08 -27.61
C ALA A 620 17.72 16.66 -27.20
N ALA A 621 16.87 17.03 -28.18
CA ALA A 621 15.52 17.50 -27.93
C ALA A 621 14.59 16.42 -27.38
N MET A 622 14.73 15.17 -27.85
CA MET A 622 14.00 14.01 -27.32
C MET A 622 14.47 13.66 -25.91
N THR A 623 15.78 13.65 -25.67
CA THR A 623 16.37 13.45 -24.33
C THR A 623 15.84 14.50 -23.35
N LYS A 624 15.82 15.78 -23.78
CA LYS A 624 15.27 16.86 -22.99
C LYS A 624 13.76 16.70 -22.72
N ARG A 625 12.97 16.20 -23.68
CA ARG A 625 11.54 15.91 -23.52
C ARG A 625 11.28 14.70 -22.62
N VAL A 626 12.04 13.61 -22.76
CA VAL A 626 11.92 12.42 -21.91
C VAL A 626 12.37 12.73 -20.49
N LEU A 627 13.42 13.52 -20.33
CA LEU A 627 13.83 14.05 -19.02
C LEU A 627 12.79 15.01 -18.44
N ALA A 628 12.12 15.83 -19.24
CA ALA A 628 11.07 16.76 -18.81
C ALA A 628 9.72 16.07 -18.54
N SER A 629 9.43 14.92 -19.15
CA SER A 629 8.23 14.13 -18.84
C SER A 629 8.41 13.23 -17.61
N GLY A 630 9.65 13.02 -17.17
CA GLY A 630 9.99 12.23 -15.96
C GLY A 630 10.69 13.02 -14.85
N THR A 631 11.15 14.22 -15.13
CA THR A 631 11.77 15.13 -14.15
C THR A 631 11.57 16.55 -14.65
N ASN A 632 10.86 17.38 -13.90
CA ASN A 632 10.95 18.83 -14.11
C ASN A 632 12.43 19.21 -13.95
N ALA A 633 13.08 19.59 -15.05
CA ALA A 633 14.45 20.11 -15.03
C ALA A 633 14.42 21.50 -14.40
N TYR A 634 14.45 21.56 -13.08
CA TYR A 634 14.69 22.81 -12.36
C TYR A 634 16.12 23.24 -12.66
N SER A 635 16.27 24.31 -13.41
CA SER A 635 17.54 25.02 -13.48
C SER A 635 17.82 25.58 -12.09
N PHE A 636 18.88 25.13 -11.43
CA PHE A 636 19.36 25.76 -10.20
C PHE A 636 19.59 27.26 -10.52
N GLY A 637 18.77 28.13 -9.92
CA GLY A 637 18.90 29.58 -10.09
C GLY A 637 20.33 29.99 -9.67
N SER A 638 20.91 30.96 -10.35
CA SER A 638 22.16 31.56 -9.90
C SER A 638 21.88 32.31 -8.58
N SER A 639 22.04 31.59 -7.45
CA SER A 639 21.77 32.16 -6.12
C SER A 639 22.76 33.27 -5.71
N GLY A 640 23.80 33.50 -6.53
CA GLY A 640 24.89 34.40 -6.19
C GLY A 640 25.80 33.88 -5.06
N MET A 641 25.47 32.74 -4.43
CA MET A 641 26.25 32.13 -3.36
C MET A 641 27.31 31.19 -3.92
N SER A 642 28.53 31.22 -3.40
CA SER A 642 29.58 30.27 -3.82
C SER A 642 29.29 28.86 -3.29
N ALA A 643 29.62 27.84 -4.08
CA ALA A 643 29.48 26.44 -3.68
C ALA A 643 30.17 26.13 -2.34
N SER A 644 31.34 26.73 -2.09
CA SER A 644 32.05 26.58 -0.82
C SER A 644 31.27 27.14 0.38
N ARG A 645 30.62 28.30 0.23
CA ARG A 645 29.82 28.89 1.31
C ARG A 645 28.53 28.08 1.54
N ALA A 646 27.86 27.64 0.49
CA ALA A 646 26.69 26.79 0.58
C ALA A 646 27.02 25.45 1.28
N SER A 647 28.16 24.82 0.94
CA SER A 647 28.64 23.60 1.59
C SER A 647 28.99 23.83 3.06
N GLN A 648 29.55 25.01 3.42
CA GLN A 648 29.84 25.36 4.81
C GLN A 648 28.55 25.49 5.63
N ILE A 649 27.51 26.13 5.09
CA ILE A 649 26.20 26.23 5.74
C ILE A 649 25.63 24.82 5.98
N ARG A 650 25.66 23.95 4.96
CA ARG A 650 25.21 22.56 5.11
C ARG A 650 25.98 21.83 6.22
N LYS A 651 27.30 21.98 6.29
CA LYS A 651 28.13 21.36 7.32
C LYS A 651 27.64 21.77 8.71
N GLN A 652 27.36 23.06 8.95
CA GLN A 652 26.84 23.54 10.23
C GLN A 652 25.46 22.95 10.55
N ILE A 653 24.59 22.80 9.54
CA ILE A 653 23.27 22.15 9.68
C ILE A 653 23.42 20.68 10.07
N MET A 654 24.36 19.96 9.45
CA MET A 654 24.60 18.54 9.75
C MET A 654 25.21 18.30 11.14
N GLU A 655 25.84 19.33 11.74
CA GLU A 655 26.36 19.30 13.10
C GLU A 655 25.30 19.58 14.18
N CYS A 656 24.07 20.01 13.82
CA CYS A 656 22.98 20.15 14.75
C CYS A 656 22.48 18.78 15.24
N PRO A 657 21.89 18.69 16.45
CA PRO A 657 21.19 17.48 16.88
C PRO A 657 20.18 17.00 15.83
N LYS A 658 20.09 15.69 15.66
CA LYS A 658 19.22 15.04 14.68
C LYS A 658 18.28 14.06 15.36
N PHE A 659 17.04 14.00 14.90
CA PHE A 659 16.07 12.99 15.30
C PHE A 659 16.62 11.57 15.07
N GLY A 660 16.33 10.65 15.99
CA GLY A 660 16.83 9.27 15.93
C GLY A 660 18.10 9.02 16.74
N ASN A 661 18.53 9.96 17.60
CA ASN A 661 19.73 9.84 18.42
C ASN A 661 19.46 9.93 19.92
N ASP A 662 18.19 9.84 20.35
CA ASP A 662 17.74 9.98 21.75
C ASP A 662 18.18 11.32 22.38
N ILE A 663 17.96 12.38 21.63
CA ILE A 663 18.24 13.77 22.04
C ILE A 663 16.90 14.51 22.12
N ASP A 664 16.46 14.80 23.34
CA ASP A 664 15.11 15.35 23.61
C ASP A 664 14.77 16.58 22.76
N GLU A 665 15.71 17.49 22.54
CA GLU A 665 15.48 18.69 21.73
C GLU A 665 15.11 18.39 20.27
N ALA A 666 15.74 17.37 19.66
CA ALA A 666 15.44 16.93 18.30
C ALA A 666 14.15 16.10 18.27
N ASP A 667 13.98 15.24 19.26
CA ASP A 667 12.83 14.35 19.38
C ASP A 667 11.54 15.15 19.64
N ASP A 668 11.60 16.17 20.49
CA ASP A 668 10.47 17.07 20.78
C ASP A 668 10.08 17.91 19.55
N MET A 669 11.06 18.38 18.76
CA MET A 669 10.76 19.10 17.52
C MET A 669 10.08 18.19 16.48
N ALA A 670 10.55 16.95 16.31
CA ALA A 670 9.92 15.98 15.43
C ALA A 670 8.50 15.63 15.90
N ARG A 671 8.29 15.48 17.22
CA ARG A 671 6.96 15.27 17.81
C ARG A 671 6.02 16.45 17.55
N GLU A 672 6.50 17.68 17.68
CA GLU A 672 5.70 18.88 17.40
C GLU A 672 5.26 18.92 15.93
N VAL A 673 6.16 18.61 15.00
CA VAL A 673 5.83 18.52 13.55
C VAL A 673 4.79 17.43 13.27
N ALA A 674 4.98 16.24 13.86
CA ALA A 674 4.00 15.16 13.73
C ALA A 674 2.62 15.59 14.21
N PHE A 675 2.55 16.30 15.34
CA PHE A 675 1.31 16.81 15.92
C PHE A 675 0.66 17.91 15.08
N MET A 676 1.44 18.82 14.46
CA MET A 676 0.89 19.82 13.55
C MET A 676 0.08 19.18 12.42
N TYR A 677 0.61 18.10 11.83
CA TYR A 677 -0.08 17.36 10.77
C TYR A 677 -1.27 16.55 11.32
N THR A 678 -1.01 15.66 12.27
CA THR A 678 -2.03 14.72 12.77
C THR A 678 -3.18 15.44 13.44
N GLY A 679 -2.90 16.43 14.28
CA GLY A 679 -3.92 17.20 15.00
C GLY A 679 -4.82 18.02 14.08
N TYR A 680 -4.31 18.49 12.94
CA TYR A 680 -5.12 19.23 11.98
C TYR A 680 -5.96 18.29 11.11
N VAL A 681 -5.40 17.20 10.61
CA VAL A 681 -6.12 16.19 9.80
C VAL A 681 -7.33 15.63 10.53
N GLU A 682 -7.22 15.37 11.83
CA GLU A 682 -8.29 14.74 12.62
C GLU A 682 -9.51 15.62 12.89
N GLN A 683 -9.46 16.89 12.53
CA GLN A 683 -10.60 17.81 12.69
C GLN A 683 -11.68 17.58 11.61
N PHE A 684 -11.36 16.88 10.52
CA PHE A 684 -12.23 16.71 9.37
C PHE A 684 -13.13 15.49 9.45
N LYS A 685 -14.18 15.54 8.65
CA LYS A 685 -15.13 14.43 8.42
C LYS A 685 -15.24 14.13 6.94
N ASN A 686 -15.53 12.86 6.63
CA ASN A 686 -15.71 12.41 5.27
C ASN A 686 -17.20 12.34 4.85
N PRO A 687 -17.52 12.23 3.55
CA PRO A 687 -18.89 12.15 3.03
C PRO A 687 -19.69 10.93 3.54
N ARG A 688 -19.02 9.85 3.93
CA ARG A 688 -19.65 8.64 4.49
C ARG A 688 -20.05 8.77 5.97
N GLY A 689 -19.88 9.97 6.57
CA GLY A 689 -20.23 10.28 7.94
C GLY A 689 -19.19 9.88 8.98
N GLY A 690 -18.01 9.48 8.56
CA GLY A 690 -16.88 9.12 9.40
C GLY A 690 -15.89 10.27 9.65
N ARG A 691 -14.76 9.94 10.27
CA ARG A 691 -13.68 10.87 10.61
C ARG A 691 -12.45 10.64 9.75
N TYR A 692 -11.66 11.68 9.59
CA TYR A 692 -10.28 11.53 9.13
C TYR A 692 -9.42 10.93 10.24
N GLN A 693 -8.44 10.11 9.85
CA GLN A 693 -7.44 9.50 10.73
C GLN A 693 -6.06 9.71 10.10
N ALA A 694 -5.20 10.44 10.78
CA ALA A 694 -3.86 10.68 10.26
C ALA A 694 -2.97 9.43 10.35
N GLY A 695 -2.19 9.18 9.28
CA GLY A 695 -1.11 8.19 9.25
C GLY A 695 0.25 8.83 9.04
N LEU A 696 1.32 8.15 9.49
CA LEU A 696 2.70 8.61 9.36
C LEU A 696 3.55 7.52 8.68
N TYR A 697 3.35 7.36 7.37
CA TYR A 697 4.04 6.37 6.54
C TYR A 697 3.92 6.71 5.04
N PRO A 698 4.93 6.41 4.20
CA PRO A 698 4.94 6.82 2.80
C PRO A 698 4.69 5.70 1.79
N VAL A 699 4.65 4.41 2.18
CA VAL A 699 4.92 3.30 1.26
C VAL A 699 6.29 3.54 0.58
N SER A 700 6.41 3.62 -0.74
CA SER A 700 7.64 4.07 -1.42
C SER A 700 7.55 5.49 -1.99
N ALA A 701 6.46 6.22 -1.71
CA ALA A 701 6.20 7.56 -2.26
C ALA A 701 7.22 8.63 -1.82
N ASN A 702 7.94 8.40 -0.70
CA ASN A 702 9.04 9.27 -0.25
C ASN A 702 10.18 9.39 -1.29
N VAL A 703 10.35 8.41 -2.16
CA VAL A 703 11.36 8.43 -3.23
C VAL A 703 10.89 9.30 -4.40
N PRO A 704 9.77 9.00 -5.12
CA PRO A 704 9.35 9.83 -6.24
C PRO A 704 8.95 11.25 -5.83
N LEU A 705 8.28 11.46 -4.69
CA LEU A 705 7.95 12.80 -4.21
C LEU A 705 9.18 13.57 -3.69
N GLY A 706 10.17 12.87 -3.11
CA GLY A 706 11.49 13.43 -2.80
C GLY A 706 12.21 13.88 -4.06
N GLY A 707 12.12 13.09 -5.14
CA GLY A 707 12.66 13.44 -6.46
C GLY A 707 12.11 14.73 -7.06
N GLN A 708 10.92 15.14 -6.62
CA GLN A 708 10.25 16.37 -7.05
C GLN A 708 10.39 17.53 -6.04
N SER A 709 11.09 17.33 -4.94
CA SER A 709 11.31 18.32 -3.88
C SER A 709 12.70 18.93 -3.96
N MET A 710 12.77 20.25 -3.67
CA MET A 710 14.02 20.99 -3.60
C MET A 710 14.82 20.65 -2.33
N ALA A 711 16.00 21.24 -2.15
CA ALA A 711 16.80 21.08 -0.93
C ALA A 711 16.04 21.62 0.29
N THR A 712 16.24 20.97 1.45
CA THR A 712 15.52 21.31 2.69
C THR A 712 16.45 21.75 3.80
N PRO A 713 15.97 22.53 4.81
CA PRO A 713 16.80 23.12 5.87
C PRO A 713 17.53 22.12 6.79
N ASP A 714 17.16 20.84 6.75
CA ASP A 714 17.86 19.77 7.48
C ASP A 714 19.19 19.35 6.84
N GLY A 715 19.49 19.89 5.64
CA GLY A 715 20.67 19.58 4.83
C GLY A 715 20.46 18.52 3.77
N ARG A 716 19.21 18.09 3.51
CA ARG A 716 18.84 17.18 2.39
C ARG A 716 19.09 17.90 1.07
N TYR A 717 19.73 17.24 0.14
CA TYR A 717 19.91 17.74 -1.23
C TYR A 717 18.60 17.71 -2.00
N ALA A 718 18.46 18.60 -2.98
CA ALA A 718 17.36 18.55 -3.93
C ALA A 718 17.31 17.18 -4.62
N HIS A 719 16.10 16.71 -4.89
CA HIS A 719 15.81 15.45 -5.56
C HIS A 719 16.26 14.17 -4.81
N ALA A 720 16.72 14.28 -3.57
CA ALA A 720 16.99 13.14 -2.72
C ALA A 720 15.69 12.59 -2.10
N PRO A 721 15.61 11.28 -1.76
CA PRO A 721 14.49 10.74 -0.99
C PRO A 721 14.24 11.52 0.30
N ILE A 722 12.98 11.59 0.71
CA ILE A 722 12.55 12.13 2.00
C ILE A 722 12.55 10.99 3.02
N ALA A 723 12.70 11.28 4.31
CA ALA A 723 12.63 10.28 5.37
C ALA A 723 11.27 9.57 5.37
N ASP A 724 11.29 8.23 5.53
CA ASP A 724 10.12 7.40 5.48
C ASP A 724 9.37 7.37 6.84
N GLY A 725 8.11 7.75 6.83
CA GLY A 725 7.22 7.62 7.98
C GLY A 725 7.77 8.30 9.25
N CYS A 726 7.96 7.50 10.30
CA CYS A 726 8.52 7.91 11.58
C CYS A 726 10.04 7.64 11.69
N SER A 727 10.68 7.15 10.62
CA SER A 727 12.11 6.83 10.65
C SER A 727 12.95 8.09 10.64
N PRO A 728 14.14 8.08 11.27
CA PRO A 728 15.13 9.14 11.11
C PRO A 728 15.58 9.32 9.65
N VAL A 729 16.14 10.46 9.33
CA VAL A 729 16.80 10.67 8.04
C VAL A 729 17.93 9.67 7.88
N SER A 730 17.97 8.95 6.75
CA SER A 730 18.98 7.93 6.49
C SER A 730 20.39 8.43 6.69
N GLY A 731 21.18 7.74 7.53
CA GLY A 731 22.55 8.11 7.89
C GLY A 731 22.69 9.16 8.99
N CYS A 732 21.59 9.67 9.57
CA CYS A 732 21.61 10.62 10.66
C CYS A 732 21.46 9.98 12.06
N ASP A 733 20.94 8.75 12.15
CA ASP A 733 20.76 7.97 13.38
C ASP A 733 22.05 7.21 13.76
N VAL A 734 23.03 7.95 14.27
CA VAL A 734 24.41 7.47 14.50
C VAL A 734 24.65 6.89 15.90
N ASN A 735 23.72 7.07 16.85
CA ASN A 735 23.85 6.60 18.22
C ASN A 735 23.38 5.15 18.45
N GLY A 736 23.08 4.44 17.34
CA GLY A 736 22.69 3.03 17.35
C GLY A 736 21.17 2.79 17.45
N PRO A 737 20.77 1.51 17.32
CA PRO A 737 19.36 1.15 17.13
C PRO A 737 18.47 1.49 18.32
N THR A 738 18.98 1.38 19.54
CA THR A 738 18.23 1.70 20.77
C THR A 738 17.92 3.19 20.86
N ALA A 739 18.89 4.05 20.52
CA ALA A 739 18.66 5.50 20.48
C ALA A 739 17.62 5.87 19.43
N ALA A 740 17.69 5.27 18.23
CA ALA A 740 16.69 5.46 17.19
C ALA A 740 15.29 5.02 17.66
N ALA A 741 15.18 3.86 18.30
CA ALA A 741 13.92 3.36 18.85
C ALA A 741 13.36 4.27 19.95
N ASN A 742 14.21 4.78 20.86
CA ASN A 742 13.80 5.70 21.91
C ASN A 742 13.26 7.02 21.33
N SER A 743 13.95 7.60 20.34
CA SER A 743 13.47 8.81 19.64
C SER A 743 12.11 8.60 19.01
N VAL A 744 11.94 7.49 18.25
CA VAL A 744 10.66 7.18 17.59
C VAL A 744 9.55 6.92 18.60
N ALA A 745 9.85 6.24 19.72
CA ALA A 745 8.88 5.97 20.77
C ALA A 745 8.34 7.24 21.47
N LYS A 746 9.09 8.38 21.42
CA LYS A 746 8.65 9.68 21.96
C LYS A 746 7.60 10.37 21.07
N LEU A 747 7.41 9.94 19.83
CA LEU A 747 6.29 10.40 19.00
C LEU A 747 4.97 9.91 19.62
N ASP A 748 3.93 10.73 19.54
CA ASP A 748 2.61 10.32 20.04
C ASP A 748 1.90 9.43 19.00
N HIS A 749 2.20 8.14 19.03
CA HIS A 749 1.62 7.16 18.09
C HIS A 749 0.11 6.98 18.27
N ALA A 750 -0.45 7.34 19.42
CA ALA A 750 -1.89 7.21 19.67
C ALA A 750 -2.72 8.20 18.85
N ILE A 751 -2.13 9.33 18.45
CA ILE A 751 -2.76 10.34 17.61
C ILE A 751 -2.74 9.90 16.14
N ALA A 752 -1.65 9.30 15.68
CA ALA A 752 -1.53 8.77 14.32
C ALA A 752 -2.24 7.40 14.18
N SER A 753 -3.54 7.40 14.42
CA SER A 753 -4.34 6.16 14.51
C SER A 753 -4.55 5.42 13.19
N ASN A 754 -4.22 6.05 12.03
CA ASN A 754 -4.12 5.38 10.74
C ASN A 754 -2.79 4.62 10.55
N GLY A 755 -1.96 4.56 11.57
CA GLY A 755 -0.71 3.81 11.61
C GLY A 755 0.54 4.67 11.49
N THR A 756 1.62 4.12 12.00
CA THR A 756 2.96 4.72 11.96
C THR A 756 3.95 3.69 11.46
N LEU A 757 4.98 4.12 10.75
CA LEU A 757 5.96 3.24 10.16
C LEU A 757 7.37 3.57 10.66
N PHE A 758 8.04 2.58 11.25
CA PHE A 758 9.44 2.63 11.63
C PHE A 758 10.23 1.52 10.96
N ASN A 759 11.16 1.91 10.08
CA ASN A 759 12.08 1.01 9.39
C ASN A 759 13.42 0.94 10.10
N GLN A 760 13.96 -0.28 10.24
CA GLN A 760 15.35 -0.48 10.63
C GLN A 760 16.04 -1.51 9.75
N LYS A 761 17.32 -1.30 9.46
CA LYS A 761 18.16 -2.25 8.75
C LYS A 761 19.26 -2.75 9.68
N PHE A 762 19.35 -4.07 9.83
CA PHE A 762 20.38 -4.72 10.65
C PHE A 762 21.32 -5.55 9.78
N HIS A 763 22.59 -5.53 10.15
CA HIS A 763 23.53 -6.50 9.62
C HIS A 763 23.13 -7.92 10.09
N PRO A 764 23.19 -8.97 9.22
CA PRO A 764 22.75 -10.33 9.60
C PRO A 764 23.43 -10.90 10.85
N SER A 765 24.68 -10.48 11.13
CA SER A 765 25.38 -10.91 12.37
C SER A 765 24.72 -10.46 13.67
N ALA A 766 23.90 -9.40 13.63
CA ALA A 766 23.21 -8.89 14.82
C ALA A 766 22.16 -9.87 15.37
N LEU A 767 21.63 -10.75 14.52
CA LEU A 767 20.64 -11.76 14.88
C LEU A 767 21.23 -13.17 14.94
N ALA A 768 22.56 -13.34 14.77
CA ALA A 768 23.18 -14.64 14.67
C ALA A 768 23.17 -15.40 16.00
N GLY A 769 22.81 -16.69 15.95
CA GLY A 769 22.82 -17.58 17.10
C GLY A 769 21.75 -17.27 18.15
N GLU A 770 21.78 -18.01 19.25
CA GLU A 770 20.79 -17.90 20.34
C GLU A 770 20.84 -16.50 21.03
N SER A 771 22.05 -15.99 21.27
CA SER A 771 22.23 -14.67 21.87
C SER A 771 21.63 -13.55 21.02
N GLY A 772 21.77 -13.64 19.69
CA GLY A 772 21.18 -12.67 18.77
C GLY A 772 19.65 -12.70 18.81
N ILE A 773 19.04 -13.88 18.83
CA ILE A 773 17.57 -14.07 18.94
C ILE A 773 17.05 -13.47 20.24
N VAL A 774 17.71 -13.77 21.38
CA VAL A 774 17.30 -13.26 22.69
C VAL A 774 17.43 -11.73 22.75
N ALA A 775 18.54 -11.18 22.29
CA ALA A 775 18.76 -9.74 22.31
C ALA A 775 17.76 -9.01 21.40
N PHE A 776 17.47 -9.55 20.22
CA PHE A 776 16.51 -8.95 19.29
C PHE A 776 15.06 -9.01 19.82
N THR A 777 14.71 -10.12 20.48
CA THR A 777 13.45 -10.25 21.20
C THR A 777 13.29 -9.19 22.29
N ASN A 778 14.35 -8.97 23.10
CA ASN A 778 14.36 -7.95 24.16
C ASN A 778 14.32 -6.54 23.58
N TYR A 779 14.99 -6.30 22.45
CA TYR A 779 14.95 -5.04 21.73
C TYR A 779 13.52 -4.67 21.31
N ILE A 780 12.78 -5.59 20.71
CA ILE A 780 11.37 -5.38 20.29
C ILE A 780 10.50 -5.08 21.51
N ARG A 781 10.64 -5.88 22.60
CA ARG A 781 9.86 -5.66 23.82
C ARG A 781 10.17 -4.30 24.45
N SER A 782 11.45 -3.91 24.55
CA SER A 782 11.86 -2.62 25.11
C SER A 782 11.28 -1.44 24.30
N TYR A 783 11.31 -1.51 22.98
CA TYR A 783 10.70 -0.48 22.13
C TYR A 783 9.18 -0.37 22.37
N PHE A 784 8.48 -1.49 22.52
CA PHE A 784 7.03 -1.50 22.75
C PHE A 784 6.66 -1.09 24.17
N ASP A 785 7.47 -1.43 25.18
CA ASP A 785 7.32 -0.92 26.56
C ASP A 785 7.45 0.60 26.61
N ASN A 786 8.33 1.19 25.79
CA ASN A 786 8.50 2.64 25.61
C ASN A 786 7.40 3.27 24.72
N LYS A 787 6.32 2.54 24.37
CA LYS A 787 5.15 3.02 23.61
C LYS A 787 5.39 3.21 22.12
N GLY A 788 6.40 2.59 21.53
CA GLY A 788 6.47 2.42 20.08
C GLY A 788 5.26 1.62 19.56
N SER A 789 4.75 1.97 18.39
CA SER A 789 3.54 1.35 17.83
C SER A 789 3.86 0.22 16.85
N HIS A 790 4.82 0.43 15.97
CA HIS A 790 5.18 -0.48 14.89
C HIS A 790 6.68 -0.46 14.65
N VAL A 791 7.25 -1.60 14.30
CA VAL A 791 8.61 -1.71 13.77
C VAL A 791 8.71 -2.84 12.76
N GLN A 792 9.49 -2.61 11.71
CA GLN A 792 9.82 -3.61 10.71
C GLN A 792 11.32 -3.60 10.38
N PHE A 793 11.83 -4.73 9.86
CA PHE A 793 13.26 -4.93 9.76
C PHE A 793 13.69 -5.41 8.38
N ASN A 794 14.79 -4.86 7.88
CA ASN A 794 15.63 -5.47 6.86
C ASN A 794 16.84 -6.13 7.54
N VAL A 795 17.03 -7.41 7.33
CA VAL A 795 18.20 -8.14 7.83
C VAL A 795 19.03 -8.57 6.63
N VAL A 796 19.78 -7.63 6.10
CA VAL A 796 20.62 -7.78 4.89
C VAL A 796 21.77 -6.79 4.94
N ASP A 797 22.94 -7.22 4.54
CA ASP A 797 24.11 -6.35 4.50
C ASP A 797 24.16 -5.53 3.19
N ARG A 798 24.82 -4.36 3.27
CA ARG A 798 24.98 -3.43 2.15
C ARG A 798 25.68 -4.07 0.94
N LYS A 799 26.67 -4.96 1.20
CA LYS A 799 27.42 -5.61 0.12
C LYS A 799 26.54 -6.52 -0.73
N THR A 800 25.68 -7.30 -0.07
CA THR A 800 24.69 -8.16 -0.76
C THR A 800 23.73 -7.34 -1.62
N LEU A 801 23.25 -6.18 -1.13
CA LEU A 801 22.35 -5.32 -1.89
C LEU A 801 23.05 -4.69 -3.11
N LEU A 802 24.30 -4.26 -2.97
CA LEU A 802 25.10 -3.71 -4.07
C LEU A 802 25.38 -4.79 -5.12
N ASP A 803 25.76 -6.01 -4.71
CA ASP A 803 25.98 -7.12 -5.65
C ASP A 803 24.67 -7.53 -6.35
N ALA A 804 23.54 -7.48 -5.65
CA ALA A 804 22.23 -7.76 -6.23
C ALA A 804 21.76 -6.67 -7.23
N GLN A 805 22.19 -5.43 -7.04
CA GLN A 805 21.92 -4.34 -7.98
C GLN A 805 22.78 -4.49 -9.25
N GLU A 806 24.03 -4.92 -9.11
CA GLU A 806 24.97 -5.13 -10.22
C GLU A 806 24.70 -6.44 -10.97
N HIS A 807 24.27 -7.50 -10.26
CA HIS A 807 24.05 -8.85 -10.79
C HIS A 807 22.65 -9.39 -10.48
N PRO A 808 21.57 -8.75 -10.96
CA PRO A 808 20.18 -9.10 -10.58
C PRO A 808 19.80 -10.55 -10.91
N GLU A 809 20.41 -11.15 -11.93
CA GLU A 809 20.18 -12.54 -12.33
C GLU A 809 20.55 -13.57 -11.26
N LYS A 810 21.46 -13.23 -10.34
CA LYS A 810 21.89 -14.10 -9.21
C LYS A 810 20.94 -14.00 -8.02
N TYR A 811 20.14 -12.94 -7.92
CA TYR A 811 19.34 -12.57 -6.75
C TYR A 811 17.85 -12.49 -7.02
N LYS A 812 17.32 -13.28 -7.96
CA LYS A 812 15.91 -13.26 -8.39
C LYS A 812 14.90 -13.51 -7.26
N THR A 813 15.34 -14.11 -6.15
CA THR A 813 14.52 -14.44 -4.98
C THR A 813 14.83 -13.58 -3.75
N LEU A 814 15.70 -12.57 -3.89
CA LEU A 814 16.02 -11.67 -2.78
C LEU A 814 14.83 -10.76 -2.48
N VAL A 815 14.16 -11.03 -1.37
CA VAL A 815 13.06 -10.20 -0.86
C VAL A 815 13.64 -9.19 0.12
N VAL A 816 13.17 -7.94 0.05
CA VAL A 816 13.52 -6.87 0.98
C VAL A 816 12.26 -6.21 1.52
N ARG A 817 12.33 -5.66 2.72
CA ARG A 817 11.29 -4.82 3.28
C ARG A 817 11.43 -3.39 2.76
N VAL A 818 10.40 -2.89 2.10
CA VAL A 818 10.39 -1.53 1.57
C VAL A 818 9.89 -0.56 2.65
N ALA A 819 8.59 -0.36 2.74
CA ALA A 819 7.97 0.43 3.79
C ALA A 819 6.50 -0.03 3.94
N GLY A 820 6.22 -0.85 4.97
CA GLY A 820 4.91 -1.48 5.17
C GLY A 820 4.67 -2.75 4.36
N TYR A 821 5.53 -3.08 3.38
CA TYR A 821 5.43 -4.27 2.53
C TYR A 821 6.81 -4.78 2.13
N SER A 822 6.84 -6.00 1.61
CA SER A 822 8.06 -6.61 1.05
C SER A 822 7.93 -6.76 -0.46
N ALA A 823 9.07 -6.69 -1.17
CA ALA A 823 9.16 -6.86 -2.61
C ALA A 823 10.44 -7.60 -2.99
N LEU A 824 10.49 -8.14 -4.20
CA LEU A 824 11.73 -8.64 -4.78
C LEU A 824 12.66 -7.45 -5.07
N PHE A 825 13.85 -7.43 -4.51
CA PHE A 825 14.80 -6.32 -4.65
C PHE A 825 15.10 -6.01 -6.10
N THR A 826 15.28 -7.04 -6.92
CA THR A 826 15.59 -6.92 -8.35
C THR A 826 14.43 -6.41 -9.21
N SER A 827 13.21 -6.36 -8.68
CA SER A 827 12.03 -5.79 -9.37
C SER A 827 11.80 -4.31 -9.06
N LEU A 828 12.56 -3.75 -8.11
CA LEU A 828 12.45 -2.35 -7.71
C LEU A 828 13.22 -1.44 -8.67
N SER A 829 12.75 -0.20 -8.82
CA SER A 829 13.51 0.84 -9.54
C SER A 829 14.85 1.11 -8.87
N LYS A 830 15.84 1.53 -9.65
CA LYS A 830 17.18 1.83 -9.13
C LYS A 830 17.15 2.85 -8.00
N SER A 831 16.35 3.89 -8.10
CA SER A 831 16.22 4.92 -7.06
C SER A 831 15.71 4.36 -5.73
N LEU A 832 14.77 3.41 -5.77
CA LEU A 832 14.26 2.75 -4.57
C LEU A 832 15.26 1.72 -4.01
N GLN A 833 15.99 1.01 -4.88
CA GLN A 833 17.10 0.17 -4.46
C GLN A 833 18.17 0.99 -3.74
N ASP A 834 18.53 2.15 -4.27
CA ASP A 834 19.51 3.07 -3.69
C ASP A 834 19.03 3.60 -2.32
N ASP A 835 17.72 3.92 -2.17
CA ASP A 835 17.13 4.28 -0.88
C ASP A 835 17.33 3.18 0.17
N ILE A 836 16.98 1.93 -0.17
CA ILE A 836 17.14 0.78 0.74
C ILE A 836 18.61 0.50 1.08
N ILE A 837 19.52 0.62 0.09
CA ILE A 837 20.95 0.45 0.29
C ILE A 837 21.50 1.49 1.27
N ASN A 838 21.02 2.73 1.17
CA ASN A 838 21.52 3.87 1.94
C ASN A 838 20.92 4.01 3.34
N ARG A 839 19.87 3.23 3.70
CA ARG A 839 19.37 3.18 5.08
C ARG A 839 20.47 2.81 6.06
N THR A 840 20.47 3.43 7.23
CA THR A 840 21.48 3.17 8.27
C THR A 840 21.52 1.69 8.62
N GLU A 841 22.70 1.08 8.50
CA GLU A 841 22.90 -0.32 8.88
C GLU A 841 23.26 -0.40 10.36
N GLN A 842 22.37 -0.95 11.15
CA GLN A 842 22.51 -1.05 12.60
C GLN A 842 23.22 -2.35 13.00
N ALA A 843 23.92 -2.31 14.12
CA ALA A 843 24.55 -3.46 14.76
C ALA A 843 24.19 -3.47 16.25
N LEU A 844 23.80 -4.62 16.77
CA LEU A 844 23.70 -4.81 18.20
C LEU A 844 25.09 -5.14 18.74
N LYS A 845 25.55 -4.35 19.70
CA LYS A 845 26.78 -4.64 20.47
C LYS A 845 26.35 -5.38 21.73
N PHE A 846 26.83 -6.59 21.90
CA PHE A 846 26.60 -7.43 23.07
C PHE A 846 27.72 -7.27 24.07
#